data_9a35b92d3b832f995e9292899187a87e
#
_entry.id   9a35b92d3b832f995e9292899187a87e
#
_cell.length_a   1.000
_cell.length_b   1.000
_cell.length_c   1.000
_cell.angle_alpha   90.00
_cell.angle_beta   90.00
_cell.angle_gamma   90.00
#
_symmetry.space_group_name_H-M   'P 1'
#
loop_
_entity.id
_entity.type
_entity.pdbx_description
1 polymer ?
#
loop_
_entity_poly.entity_id
_entity_poly.type
_entity_poly.pdbx_seq_one_letter_code
_entity_poly.pdbx_strand_id
1 'polypeptide(L)'
;MKHQTNALGHRWARGWRAAAGLAMVATLLLAGSPTAGGKSIDPQRAALIAQRYVRLAGAGAAQAPARGMVPTSGAPYYLFNDARGNGFVVVAADDEMGEVLAYGTAGPLDTLNANPCVKWLLEGYRLSYDALRQGKGRSRAQASRNGVPFDKTVKPLLTSKWGQGHPFNAMTGYPYSGCVATAVAQLMYYHQWPAQGQGANTYTVTYYNTTKSADFSQSHYDWEHMLPSYRYPVSATAEEEDAVALLMNDVGTASFMQYTPSASGTQGVFAYQALQKHFDYTAAYVTRATEGPNRFAEILRQELLNGCPVYLEGRPAGSASGHAWVTDGFDENGLFHMNFGWEGQGDAYYSITNLSVPETGDEFQGKPLAFNRAVTAILAHPNNGKYPDIDRSLLESSPQLMFNEGGSLRLLGSVNKTFGTQATVRVEMSSFVNRGKPFRGDVGVAICDKSGTFVRVAYSDDHAQGGLTQRIYGNNHDGMMGTDYLINEAQPIGVDLTHLDDGYYRLVPVCVARHDDGTWDAPIRMKKAPTIEVQLANTCGRIAEMCTDTAHFQLMAQPRLSAKAEQGAKVRAFFTVKNLNGVPRDCYLRVLLLDERQAVVLNTRVERPTEIEGFSEAEIPIVLALPTHLAPGRYKVQLELTADEDGTQRYPINPIHDCDTAYLEVAKAEERPLLAKAEVFLADDSNDKVEEGYIDLAKQSLFKLGVALRASEGRTYEGPVRMWSEDMATKERTQVQGIDDEVIVSSSYDVPLFSYWLRKGNLPWADGHTYRIIVMGQWEGVDVELGHADEPSYCLKREGDLVTLFRGTPTQIEGVQAFGVRREGCRLVVSGSGTRTVRLYNANGQLVRQISTHGEQAVVSLRGMPKGAYLLRLEGKRNGCWRILWDGR
;
A
#
# COMPACT_ATOMS: atom_id res chain seq x y z
N MET A 1 -8.97 -13.10 -63.37
CA MET A 1 -8.14 -12.63 -64.44
C MET A 1 -6.86 -12.17 -63.79
N LYS A 2 -5.78 -12.96 -63.85
CA LYS A 2 -4.69 -12.87 -64.79
C LYS A 2 -3.96 -11.52 -64.64
N HIS A 3 -2.73 -11.36 -64.41
CA HIS A 3 -1.48 -12.16 -64.52
C HIS A 3 -0.39 -11.28 -63.87
N GLN A 4 0.60 -11.80 -63.09
CA GLN A 4 1.92 -12.21 -63.51
C GLN A 4 2.78 -11.01 -63.97
N THR A 5 4.03 -10.86 -63.69
CA THR A 5 5.15 -11.74 -63.32
C THR A 5 6.45 -10.94 -63.24
N ASN A 6 7.38 -11.42 -62.43
CA ASN A 6 8.83 -11.56 -62.64
C ASN A 6 9.76 -10.36 -62.53
N ALA A 7 10.78 -10.37 -61.76
CA ALA A 7 11.90 -11.27 -61.43
C ALA A 7 13.23 -10.81 -62.07
N LEU A 8 14.32 -11.16 -61.40
CA LEU A 8 15.75 -11.17 -61.81
C LEU A 8 16.53 -9.89 -61.56
N GLY A 9 17.65 -9.85 -60.88
CA GLY A 9 18.57 -10.92 -60.53
C GLY A 9 20.00 -10.43 -60.58
N HIS A 10 20.85 -10.99 -59.74
CA HIS A 10 22.31 -11.17 -59.87
C HIS A 10 23.28 -10.04 -59.45
N ARG A 11 23.98 -10.33 -58.32
CA ARG A 11 25.38 -10.76 -58.23
C ARG A 11 26.43 -9.72 -58.68
N TRP A 12 27.36 -9.41 -57.79
CA TRP A 12 28.72 -9.83 -57.74
C TRP A 12 29.50 -9.26 -56.57
N ALA A 13 30.29 -10.03 -56.05
CA ALA A 13 31.12 -10.22 -54.92
C ALA A 13 32.54 -9.56 -55.07
N ARG A 14 33.23 -9.52 -53.89
CA ARG A 14 34.68 -9.44 -53.63
C ARG A 14 35.34 -8.05 -53.73
N GLY A 15 35.93 -7.65 -52.65
CA GLY A 15 37.27 -7.86 -52.32
C GLY A 15 37.92 -6.81 -51.39
N TRP A 16 38.44 -7.28 -50.29
CA TRP A 16 39.74 -6.99 -49.68
C TRP A 16 40.07 -5.68 -48.97
N ARG A 17 40.23 -5.85 -47.66
CA ARG A 17 41.38 -5.51 -46.77
C ARG A 17 41.84 -4.07 -46.55
N ALA A 18 41.82 -3.75 -45.27
CA ALA A 18 42.81 -3.07 -44.43
C ALA A 18 42.95 -1.54 -44.53
N ALA A 19 42.54 -0.87 -43.48
CA ALA A 19 43.41 0.02 -42.72
C ALA A 19 42.72 0.38 -41.38
N ALA A 20 43.47 0.19 -40.34
CA ALA A 20 43.17 0.65 -38.97
C ALA A 20 43.20 2.15 -38.89
N GLY A 21 42.39 2.74 -38.01
CA GLY A 21 42.69 4.06 -37.48
C GLY A 21 41.44 4.92 -37.29
N LEU A 22 41.14 5.21 -35.99
CA LEU A 22 40.31 6.30 -35.51
C LEU A 22 38.91 6.52 -36.04
N ALA A 23 37.94 5.98 -35.28
CA ALA A 23 36.65 6.63 -35.09
C ALA A 23 36.19 6.37 -33.66
N MET A 24 36.79 7.03 -32.70
CA MET A 24 36.17 7.41 -31.45
C MET A 24 35.31 8.65 -31.69
N VAL A 25 34.19 8.73 -30.96
CA VAL A 25 33.27 9.88 -30.83
C VAL A 25 32.23 9.96 -31.94
N ALA A 26 31.10 9.28 -31.74
CA ALA A 26 29.73 9.79 -31.89
C ALA A 26 28.71 8.72 -31.52
N THR A 27 28.64 8.33 -30.23
CA THR A 27 27.50 7.59 -29.69
C THR A 27 27.33 8.00 -28.22
N LEU A 28 26.99 9.24 -28.06
CA LEU A 28 26.57 9.79 -26.79
C LEU A 28 25.59 10.91 -27.11
N LEU A 29 24.31 10.61 -27.02
CA LEU A 29 23.20 11.51 -26.70
C LEU A 29 21.88 10.83 -27.03
N LEU A 30 21.63 9.74 -26.30
CA LEU A 30 20.30 9.28 -25.94
C LEU A 30 20.43 8.74 -24.50
N ALA A 31 20.86 9.60 -23.61
CA ALA A 31 20.63 9.42 -22.21
C ALA A 31 19.16 9.77 -21.99
N GLY A 32 18.30 8.76 -22.11
CA GLY A 32 16.99 8.82 -21.47
C GLY A 32 17.23 9.14 -20.01
N SER A 33 16.43 10.05 -19.46
CA SER A 33 16.33 10.31 -18.05
C SER A 33 16.28 9.00 -17.30
N PRO A 34 16.99 8.80 -16.18
CA PRO A 34 16.80 7.60 -15.38
C PRO A 34 15.37 7.65 -14.85
N THR A 35 14.48 6.89 -15.46
CA THR A 35 13.26 6.46 -14.80
C THR A 35 13.72 5.75 -13.54
N ALA A 36 13.24 6.16 -12.39
CA ALA A 36 13.43 5.47 -11.12
C ALA A 36 12.75 4.08 -11.26
N GLY A 37 13.47 3.13 -11.82
CA GLY A 37 13.05 1.74 -11.96
C GLY A 37 13.71 0.93 -10.86
N GLY A 38 12.96 0.01 -10.28
CA GLY A 38 13.44 -0.95 -9.29
C GLY A 38 14.66 -1.72 -9.76
N LYS A 39 15.44 -2.20 -8.81
CA LYS A 39 16.60 -3.04 -9.11
C LYS A 39 16.12 -4.46 -9.38
N SER A 40 16.44 -4.98 -10.55
CA SER A 40 16.20 -6.39 -10.86
C SER A 40 16.91 -7.28 -9.84
N ILE A 41 16.19 -8.21 -9.26
CA ILE A 41 16.75 -9.28 -8.43
C ILE A 41 17.20 -10.38 -9.38
N ASP A 42 18.51 -10.60 -9.50
CA ASP A 42 19.06 -11.67 -10.31
C ASP A 42 18.93 -13.04 -9.61
N PRO A 43 19.10 -14.17 -10.33
CA PRO A 43 18.95 -15.50 -9.75
C PRO A 43 19.90 -15.78 -8.58
N GLN A 44 21.10 -15.17 -8.52
CA GLN A 44 22.06 -15.38 -7.43
C GLN A 44 21.61 -14.67 -6.16
N ARG A 45 21.18 -13.41 -6.29
CA ARG A 45 20.57 -12.65 -5.20
C ARG A 45 19.28 -13.32 -4.73
N ALA A 46 18.43 -13.80 -5.63
CA ALA A 46 17.21 -14.54 -5.27
C ALA A 46 17.53 -15.81 -4.47
N ALA A 47 18.56 -16.57 -4.85
CA ALA A 47 18.99 -17.74 -4.09
C ALA A 47 19.51 -17.38 -2.70
N LEU A 48 20.22 -16.27 -2.52
CA LEU A 48 20.64 -15.78 -1.21
C LEU A 48 19.47 -15.41 -0.32
N ILE A 49 18.46 -14.74 -0.87
CA ILE A 49 17.22 -14.45 -0.16
C ILE A 49 16.51 -15.74 0.25
N ALA A 50 16.41 -16.69 -0.69
CA ALA A 50 15.72 -17.95 -0.46
C ALA A 50 16.34 -18.80 0.66
N GLN A 51 17.66 -18.71 0.88
CA GLN A 51 18.37 -19.45 1.94
C GLN A 51 17.90 -19.08 3.36
N ARG A 52 17.25 -17.95 3.54
CA ARG A 52 16.66 -17.54 4.83
C ARG A 52 15.41 -18.37 5.17
N TYR A 53 14.76 -18.95 4.17
CA TYR A 53 13.46 -19.63 4.29
C TYR A 53 13.55 -21.14 4.05
N VAL A 54 14.41 -21.56 3.13
CA VAL A 54 14.53 -22.94 2.69
C VAL A 54 15.98 -23.37 2.57
N ARG A 55 16.26 -24.68 2.76
CA ARG A 55 17.56 -25.26 2.52
C ARG A 55 17.70 -25.57 1.05
N LEU A 56 18.66 -24.93 0.37
CA LEU A 56 18.97 -25.23 -1.01
C LEU A 56 19.87 -26.48 -1.11
N ALA A 57 19.65 -27.34 -2.10
CA ALA A 57 20.46 -28.53 -2.34
C ALA A 57 21.83 -28.11 -2.90
N GLY A 58 22.92 -28.34 -2.12
CA GLY A 58 24.32 -28.23 -2.57
C GLY A 58 24.92 -26.82 -2.42
N ALA A 59 25.90 -26.70 -1.56
CA ALA A 59 26.78 -25.54 -1.51
C ALA A 59 27.61 -25.49 -2.80
N GLY A 60 27.25 -24.57 -3.72
CA GLY A 60 28.07 -24.24 -4.90
C GLY A 60 27.43 -24.37 -6.27
N ALA A 61 26.19 -24.82 -6.38
CA ALA A 61 25.51 -24.79 -7.67
C ALA A 61 24.27 -23.92 -7.57
N ALA A 62 24.25 -22.86 -8.36
CA ALA A 62 22.99 -22.28 -8.83
C ALA A 62 22.28 -23.39 -9.62
N GLN A 63 21.72 -24.37 -8.92
CA GLN A 63 20.91 -25.38 -9.59
C GLN A 63 19.54 -24.79 -9.89
N ALA A 64 19.22 -24.89 -11.16
CA ALA A 64 17.90 -24.60 -11.67
C ALA A 64 16.80 -25.16 -10.77
N PRO A 65 15.68 -24.44 -10.62
CA PRO A 65 14.54 -24.89 -9.85
C PRO A 65 14.09 -26.26 -10.35
N ALA A 66 13.66 -27.10 -9.42
CA ALA A 66 13.09 -28.40 -9.73
C ALA A 66 11.94 -28.22 -10.72
N ARG A 67 12.04 -28.88 -11.83
CA ARG A 67 11.11 -29.04 -12.97
C ARG A 67 9.82 -28.18 -12.89
N GLY A 68 9.86 -27.01 -13.49
CA GLY A 68 8.67 -26.20 -13.67
C GLY A 68 8.94 -24.71 -13.70
N MET A 69 9.75 -24.22 -14.58
CA MET A 69 10.16 -22.85 -14.91
C MET A 69 11.55 -22.46 -14.42
N VAL A 70 12.51 -22.67 -15.30
CA VAL A 70 13.82 -22.01 -15.24
C VAL A 70 13.58 -20.52 -15.52
N PRO A 71 14.05 -19.60 -14.69
CA PRO A 71 13.98 -18.19 -15.00
C PRO A 71 14.90 -17.90 -16.19
N THR A 72 14.32 -17.77 -17.36
CA THR A 72 14.93 -17.00 -18.43
C THR A 72 14.92 -15.52 -17.99
N SER A 73 15.88 -14.74 -18.45
CA SER A 73 15.89 -13.29 -18.18
C SER A 73 14.51 -12.70 -18.50
N GLY A 74 13.79 -12.22 -17.48
CA GLY A 74 12.41 -11.73 -17.60
C GLY A 74 11.35 -12.54 -16.84
N ALA A 75 11.74 -13.54 -16.03
CA ALA A 75 10.80 -14.21 -15.14
C ALA A 75 10.30 -13.25 -14.06
N PRO A 76 9.00 -13.26 -13.70
CA PRO A 76 8.42 -12.32 -12.71
C PRO A 76 8.83 -12.60 -11.27
N TYR A 77 9.21 -13.83 -10.97
CA TYR A 77 9.65 -14.30 -9.66
C TYR A 77 10.47 -15.59 -9.76
N TYR A 78 11.12 -15.96 -8.67
CA TYR A 78 11.89 -17.20 -8.51
C TYR A 78 11.23 -18.08 -7.45
N LEU A 79 10.95 -19.33 -7.75
CA LEU A 79 10.44 -20.32 -6.82
C LEU A 79 11.56 -21.25 -6.38
N PHE A 80 11.75 -21.39 -5.07
CA PHE A 80 12.66 -22.33 -4.45
C PHE A 80 11.88 -23.25 -3.52
N ASN A 81 12.05 -24.55 -3.68
CA ASN A 81 11.52 -25.55 -2.77
C ASN A 81 12.65 -26.07 -1.86
N ASP A 82 12.36 -26.33 -0.60
CA ASP A 82 13.31 -26.90 0.35
C ASP A 82 13.81 -28.27 -0.12
N ALA A 83 15.11 -28.49 -0.03
CA ALA A 83 15.75 -29.74 -0.50
C ALA A 83 15.24 -31.02 0.18
N ARG A 84 14.65 -30.89 1.39
CA ARG A 84 14.04 -31.98 2.14
C ARG A 84 12.52 -32.01 1.99
N GLY A 85 11.95 -31.13 1.17
CA GLY A 85 10.52 -31.02 0.95
C GLY A 85 9.75 -30.35 2.09
N ASN A 86 10.40 -29.61 2.98
CA ASN A 86 9.76 -29.04 4.17
C ASN A 86 9.29 -27.60 4.00
N GLY A 87 9.22 -27.10 2.77
CA GLY A 87 8.74 -25.75 2.54
C GLY A 87 9.11 -25.22 1.16
N PHE A 88 8.77 -23.95 0.94
CA PHE A 88 9.09 -23.22 -0.29
C PHE A 88 9.22 -21.72 0.00
N VAL A 89 9.83 -20.99 -0.95
CA VAL A 89 9.80 -19.53 -0.97
C VAL A 89 9.69 -19.02 -2.41
N VAL A 90 8.90 -17.98 -2.61
CA VAL A 90 8.76 -17.23 -3.86
C VAL A 90 9.44 -15.87 -3.67
N VAL A 91 10.52 -15.65 -4.38
CA VAL A 91 11.30 -14.41 -4.36
C VAL A 91 10.95 -13.59 -5.58
N ALA A 92 10.72 -12.30 -5.44
CA ALA A 92 10.43 -11.39 -6.54
C ALA A 92 11.62 -11.30 -7.52
N ALA A 93 11.36 -10.99 -8.79
CA ALA A 93 12.39 -10.68 -9.76
C ALA A 93 12.72 -9.18 -9.84
N ASP A 94 11.96 -8.37 -9.13
CA ASP A 94 12.12 -6.92 -9.01
C ASP A 94 11.87 -6.50 -7.57
N ASP A 95 12.78 -5.73 -6.96
CA ASP A 95 12.67 -5.36 -5.55
C ASP A 95 11.52 -4.37 -5.27
N GLU A 96 10.99 -3.72 -6.31
CA GLU A 96 9.77 -2.94 -6.20
C GLU A 96 8.52 -3.77 -5.87
N MET A 97 8.58 -5.08 -6.10
CA MET A 97 7.53 -6.02 -5.67
C MET A 97 7.68 -6.47 -4.20
N GLY A 98 8.78 -6.12 -3.54
CA GLY A 98 9.23 -6.70 -2.28
C GLY A 98 10.10 -7.94 -2.51
N GLU A 99 11.05 -8.21 -1.60
CA GLU A 99 12.00 -9.32 -1.78
C GLU A 99 11.29 -10.69 -1.81
N VAL A 100 10.36 -10.93 -0.88
CA VAL A 100 9.63 -12.20 -0.75
C VAL A 100 8.15 -11.97 -0.99
N LEU A 101 7.58 -12.78 -1.87
CA LEU A 101 6.16 -12.73 -2.25
C LEU A 101 5.33 -13.79 -1.53
N ALA A 102 5.92 -14.94 -1.24
CA ALA A 102 5.28 -16.01 -0.49
C ALA A 102 6.32 -16.97 0.09
N TYR A 103 6.00 -17.62 1.20
CA TYR A 103 6.74 -18.77 1.71
C TYR A 103 5.84 -19.68 2.54
N GLY A 104 6.19 -20.96 2.57
CA GLY A 104 5.52 -21.97 3.39
C GLY A 104 6.52 -22.86 4.08
N THR A 105 6.16 -23.36 5.26
CA THR A 105 6.99 -24.24 6.10
C THR A 105 6.57 -25.71 6.05
N ALA A 106 5.54 -26.03 5.27
CA ALA A 106 4.97 -27.36 5.16
C ALA A 106 4.82 -27.80 3.70
N GLY A 107 5.77 -28.60 3.22
CA GLY A 107 5.74 -29.14 1.87
C GLY A 107 6.22 -28.21 0.76
N PRO A 108 6.61 -28.76 -0.39
CA PRO A 108 7.03 -27.99 -1.55
C PRO A 108 5.82 -27.37 -2.25
N LEU A 109 6.01 -26.25 -2.94
CA LEU A 109 5.02 -25.69 -3.84
C LEU A 109 5.14 -26.31 -5.23
N ASP A 110 4.16 -27.14 -5.61
CA ASP A 110 3.99 -27.64 -6.97
C ASP A 110 3.03 -26.71 -7.73
N THR A 111 3.56 -25.84 -8.56
CA THR A 111 2.75 -24.86 -9.32
C THR A 111 1.81 -25.50 -10.34
N LEU A 112 2.08 -26.72 -10.79
CA LEU A 112 1.22 -27.43 -11.75
C LEU A 112 -0.04 -27.96 -11.04
N ASN A 113 0.14 -28.55 -9.88
CA ASN A 113 -0.94 -29.15 -9.09
C ASN A 113 -1.42 -28.26 -7.93
N ALA A 114 -0.91 -27.03 -7.83
CA ALA A 114 -1.38 -26.07 -6.84
C ALA A 114 -2.89 -25.82 -6.97
N ASN A 115 -3.54 -25.55 -5.85
CA ASN A 115 -4.94 -25.15 -5.84
C ASN A 115 -5.16 -23.87 -6.65
N PRO A 116 -6.38 -23.59 -7.10
CA PRO A 116 -6.67 -22.41 -7.93
C PRO A 116 -6.24 -21.09 -7.29
N CYS A 117 -6.34 -20.96 -5.97
CA CYS A 117 -6.01 -19.73 -5.23
C CYS A 117 -4.53 -19.41 -5.31
N VAL A 118 -3.68 -20.40 -5.10
CA VAL A 118 -2.22 -20.25 -5.25
C VAL A 118 -1.86 -19.88 -6.68
N LYS A 119 -2.47 -20.53 -7.68
CA LYS A 119 -2.27 -20.20 -9.10
C LYS A 119 -2.66 -18.75 -9.40
N TRP A 120 -3.75 -18.27 -8.84
CA TRP A 120 -4.21 -16.89 -9.02
C TRP A 120 -3.28 -15.88 -8.34
N LEU A 121 -2.75 -16.19 -7.14
CA LEU A 121 -1.75 -15.34 -6.48
C LEU A 121 -0.47 -15.24 -7.29
N LEU A 122 0.05 -16.38 -7.79
CA LEU A 122 1.24 -16.39 -8.64
C LEU A 122 1.05 -15.63 -9.94
N GLU A 123 -0.14 -15.73 -10.55
CA GLU A 123 -0.50 -14.93 -11.73
C GLU A 123 -0.57 -13.44 -11.40
N GLY A 124 -1.07 -13.07 -10.20
CA GLY A 124 -1.06 -11.70 -9.71
C GLY A 124 0.34 -11.12 -9.58
N TYR A 125 1.28 -11.88 -9.08
CA TYR A 125 2.68 -11.49 -9.04
C TYR A 125 3.27 -11.27 -10.44
N ARG A 126 2.93 -12.15 -11.40
CA ARG A 126 3.33 -11.99 -12.78
C ARG A 126 2.79 -10.69 -13.40
N LEU A 127 1.51 -10.42 -13.21
CA LEU A 127 0.86 -9.22 -13.72
C LEU A 127 1.42 -7.94 -13.08
N SER A 128 1.72 -7.98 -11.78
CA SER A 128 2.37 -6.86 -11.09
C SER A 128 3.75 -6.57 -11.68
N TYR A 129 4.54 -7.61 -11.92
CA TYR A 129 5.83 -7.49 -12.58
C TYR A 129 5.71 -6.91 -14.01
N ASP A 130 4.77 -7.42 -14.81
CA ASP A 130 4.55 -6.93 -16.17
C ASP A 130 4.14 -5.44 -16.18
N ALA A 131 3.30 -5.03 -15.23
CA ALA A 131 2.88 -3.64 -15.09
C ALA A 131 4.06 -2.72 -14.73
N LEU A 132 4.93 -3.14 -13.79
CA LEU A 132 6.15 -2.42 -13.45
C LEU A 132 7.07 -2.26 -14.67
N ARG A 133 7.29 -3.34 -15.42
CA ARG A 133 8.13 -3.31 -16.63
C ARG A 133 7.59 -2.42 -17.75
N GLN A 134 6.30 -2.18 -17.79
CA GLN A 134 5.64 -1.28 -18.76
C GLN A 134 5.58 0.18 -18.25
N GLY A 135 6.12 0.47 -17.07
CA GLY A 135 6.00 1.79 -16.47
C GLY A 135 4.58 2.16 -16.02
N LYS A 136 3.65 1.18 -16.11
CA LYS A 136 2.25 1.33 -15.70
C LYS A 136 2.01 0.92 -14.25
N GLY A 137 2.98 0.20 -13.65
CA GLY A 137 2.96 -0.19 -12.25
C GLY A 137 3.54 0.93 -11.40
N ARG A 138 2.95 1.17 -10.23
CA ARG A 138 3.60 2.02 -9.24
C ARG A 138 4.68 1.22 -8.53
N SER A 139 5.84 1.84 -8.43
CA SER A 139 6.89 1.41 -7.54
C SER A 139 6.31 1.24 -6.14
N ARG A 140 6.47 0.07 -5.55
CA ARG A 140 6.21 -0.17 -4.14
C ARG A 140 7.18 0.61 -3.25
N ALA A 141 8.27 1.10 -3.81
CA ALA A 141 9.20 2.03 -3.17
C ALA A 141 8.52 3.33 -2.72
N GLN A 142 7.37 3.67 -3.31
CA GLN A 142 6.56 4.82 -2.88
C GLN A 142 5.39 4.43 -1.95
N ALA A 143 5.00 3.15 -1.93
CA ALA A 143 3.98 2.64 -1.00
C ALA A 143 4.62 1.65 -0.01
N SER A 144 5.59 2.10 0.79
CA SER A 144 6.44 1.31 1.67
C SER A 144 7.15 0.15 0.93
N ARG A 145 8.43 0.26 0.71
CA ARG A 145 9.31 -0.90 0.47
C ARG A 145 9.05 -1.87 1.62
N ASN A 146 8.41 -3.00 1.30
CA ASN A 146 7.95 -4.00 2.26
C ASN A 146 7.03 -3.34 3.30
N GLY A 147 5.75 -3.69 3.33
CA GLY A 147 4.83 -3.11 4.33
C GLY A 147 5.59 -2.88 5.62
N VAL A 148 5.34 -1.78 6.31
CA VAL A 148 6.01 -1.42 7.57
C VAL A 148 6.33 -2.71 8.29
N PRO A 149 7.61 -3.04 8.59
CA PRO A 149 7.93 -4.24 9.33
C PRO A 149 7.03 -4.25 10.55
N PHE A 150 6.22 -5.27 10.70
CA PHE A 150 5.33 -5.32 11.84
C PHE A 150 6.21 -5.57 13.06
N ASP A 151 6.12 -4.70 14.03
CA ASP A 151 6.81 -4.82 15.33
C ASP A 151 6.37 -6.05 16.14
N LYS A 152 5.28 -6.68 15.67
CA LYS A 152 4.71 -7.90 16.25
C LYS A 152 4.32 -8.85 15.12
N THR A 153 4.44 -10.14 15.39
CA THR A 153 4.00 -11.22 14.51
C THR A 153 2.85 -11.97 15.15
N VAL A 154 2.02 -12.60 14.34
CA VAL A 154 0.98 -13.51 14.81
C VAL A 154 1.14 -14.83 14.06
N LYS A 155 1.44 -15.90 14.80
CA LYS A 155 1.47 -17.26 14.24
C LYS A 155 0.06 -17.66 13.80
N PRO A 156 -0.07 -18.60 12.85
CA PRO A 156 -1.38 -19.08 12.43
C PRO A 156 -2.25 -19.44 13.62
N LEU A 157 -3.41 -18.80 13.72
CA LEU A 157 -4.36 -18.98 14.80
C LEU A 157 -5.19 -20.25 14.63
N LEU A 158 -5.54 -20.58 13.37
CA LEU A 158 -6.35 -21.75 13.07
C LEU A 158 -5.53 -23.03 13.17
N THR A 159 -6.10 -24.03 13.81
CA THR A 159 -5.62 -25.42 13.79
C THR A 159 -6.33 -26.24 12.70
N SER A 160 -7.49 -25.79 12.25
CA SER A 160 -8.32 -26.47 11.24
C SER A 160 -7.65 -26.49 9.88
N LYS A 161 -7.71 -27.66 9.22
CA LYS A 161 -7.31 -27.88 7.83
C LYS A 161 -8.47 -28.57 7.13
N TRP A 162 -9.53 -27.77 6.96
CA TRP A 162 -10.78 -28.28 6.42
C TRP A 162 -10.85 -28.10 4.91
N GLY A 163 -11.75 -28.85 4.29
CA GLY A 163 -12.02 -28.83 2.87
C GLY A 163 -13.50 -28.71 2.54
N GLN A 164 -13.88 -29.11 1.33
CA GLN A 164 -15.25 -28.98 0.83
C GLN A 164 -15.90 -30.32 0.47
N GLY A 165 -15.11 -31.38 0.35
CA GLY A 165 -15.59 -32.75 0.10
C GLY A 165 -16.03 -33.47 1.37
N HIS A 166 -16.06 -34.80 1.36
CA HIS A 166 -16.37 -35.59 2.56
C HIS A 166 -15.29 -35.43 3.64
N PRO A 167 -15.65 -35.26 4.93
CA PRO A 167 -17.01 -35.34 5.49
C PRO A 167 -17.78 -34.02 5.45
N PHE A 168 -17.16 -32.92 5.07
CA PHE A 168 -17.68 -31.54 5.15
C PHE A 168 -18.98 -31.33 4.38
N ASN A 169 -19.24 -32.13 3.34
CA ASN A 169 -20.45 -32.05 2.53
C ASN A 169 -21.51 -33.11 2.89
N ALA A 170 -21.27 -33.96 3.87
CA ALA A 170 -22.11 -35.14 4.11
C ALA A 170 -23.58 -34.81 4.36
N MET A 171 -23.88 -33.70 5.06
CA MET A 171 -25.24 -33.26 5.34
C MET A 171 -25.78 -32.22 4.34
N THR A 172 -24.97 -31.75 3.39
CA THR A 172 -25.43 -30.77 2.42
C THR A 172 -26.35 -31.34 1.36
N GLY A 173 -26.18 -32.61 1.03
CA GLY A 173 -26.86 -33.31 -0.07
C GLY A 173 -26.22 -33.02 -1.45
N TYR A 174 -25.05 -32.38 -1.51
CA TYR A 174 -24.38 -31.95 -2.73
C TYR A 174 -22.88 -32.29 -2.71
N PRO A 175 -22.20 -32.30 -3.89
CA PRO A 175 -20.80 -32.73 -3.99
C PRO A 175 -19.79 -31.91 -3.18
N TYR A 176 -20.05 -30.63 -2.94
CA TYR A 176 -19.14 -29.73 -2.22
C TYR A 176 -19.91 -28.80 -1.28
N SER A 177 -19.38 -28.60 -0.05
CA SER A 177 -19.97 -27.66 0.92
C SER A 177 -19.86 -26.19 0.49
N GLY A 178 -18.82 -25.85 -0.28
CA GLY A 178 -18.52 -24.49 -0.78
C GLY A 178 -17.50 -23.75 0.08
N CYS A 179 -16.66 -22.95 -0.58
CA CYS A 179 -15.53 -22.25 0.06
C CYS A 179 -15.98 -21.24 1.12
N VAL A 180 -17.11 -20.56 0.92
CA VAL A 180 -17.68 -19.62 1.89
C VAL A 180 -18.09 -20.34 3.16
N ALA A 181 -18.79 -21.49 3.04
CA ALA A 181 -19.16 -22.31 4.19
C ALA A 181 -17.91 -22.79 4.94
N THR A 182 -16.88 -23.26 4.21
CA THR A 182 -15.64 -23.74 4.81
C THR A 182 -14.92 -22.63 5.57
N ALA A 183 -14.79 -21.42 4.98
CA ALA A 183 -14.11 -20.31 5.62
C ALA A 183 -14.83 -19.83 6.90
N VAL A 184 -16.16 -19.66 6.84
CA VAL A 184 -16.96 -19.27 8.00
C VAL A 184 -16.94 -20.35 9.09
N ALA A 185 -17.10 -21.61 8.71
CA ALA A 185 -17.09 -22.72 9.66
C ALA A 185 -15.75 -22.85 10.38
N GLN A 186 -14.62 -22.61 9.70
CA GLN A 186 -13.29 -22.58 10.33
C GLN A 186 -13.14 -21.42 11.35
N LEU A 187 -13.72 -20.24 11.06
CA LEU A 187 -13.79 -19.15 12.04
C LEU A 187 -14.61 -19.53 13.26
N MET A 188 -15.80 -20.11 13.04
CA MET A 188 -16.69 -20.54 14.12
C MET A 188 -16.03 -21.64 14.98
N TYR A 189 -15.37 -22.61 14.35
CA TYR A 189 -14.60 -23.65 15.05
C TYR A 189 -13.45 -23.07 15.88
N TYR A 190 -12.72 -22.11 15.38
CA TYR A 190 -11.67 -21.43 16.16
C TYR A 190 -12.24 -20.75 17.41
N HIS A 191 -13.37 -20.05 17.26
CA HIS A 191 -14.02 -19.36 18.37
C HIS A 191 -14.81 -20.31 19.28
N GLN A 192 -15.13 -21.52 18.82
CA GLN A 192 -16.08 -22.47 19.47
C GLN A 192 -17.39 -21.76 19.86
N TRP A 193 -17.98 -21.03 18.89
CA TRP A 193 -19.14 -20.18 19.09
C TRP A 193 -20.04 -20.13 17.83
N PRO A 194 -21.39 -20.04 18.02
CA PRO A 194 -22.16 -20.23 19.26
C PRO A 194 -22.33 -21.71 19.59
N ALA A 195 -22.87 -22.03 20.77
CA ALA A 195 -23.26 -23.40 21.09
C ALA A 195 -24.51 -23.86 20.30
N GLN A 196 -25.39 -22.91 19.94
CA GLN A 196 -26.63 -23.13 19.21
C GLN A 196 -26.91 -22.01 18.25
N GLY A 197 -27.38 -22.29 17.04
CA GLY A 197 -27.76 -21.28 16.06
C GLY A 197 -29.10 -20.61 16.40
N GLN A 198 -29.52 -19.62 15.60
CA GLN A 198 -30.75 -18.85 15.79
C GLN A 198 -31.55 -18.75 14.49
N GLY A 199 -32.88 -18.90 14.61
CA GLY A 199 -33.81 -18.78 13.51
C GLY A 199 -33.66 -19.88 12.45
N ALA A 200 -34.18 -19.62 11.28
CA ALA A 200 -34.21 -20.57 10.17
C ALA A 200 -33.97 -19.86 8.84
N ASN A 201 -33.56 -20.63 7.82
CA ASN A 201 -33.51 -20.14 6.45
C ASN A 201 -34.04 -21.19 5.47
N THR A 202 -34.73 -20.73 4.43
CA THR A 202 -35.24 -21.56 3.35
C THR A 202 -35.10 -20.86 2.02
N TYR A 203 -34.51 -21.52 1.03
CA TYR A 203 -34.30 -20.96 -0.31
C TYR A 203 -34.24 -22.02 -1.39
N THR A 204 -34.25 -21.62 -2.64
CA THR A 204 -34.16 -22.52 -3.80
C THR A 204 -32.73 -22.62 -4.30
N VAL A 205 -32.19 -23.82 -4.41
CA VAL A 205 -30.94 -24.12 -5.13
C VAL A 205 -31.25 -24.13 -6.62
N THR A 206 -30.86 -23.11 -7.30
CA THR A 206 -31.30 -22.79 -8.67
C THR A 206 -30.97 -23.90 -9.67
N TYR A 207 -29.75 -24.45 -9.64
CA TYR A 207 -29.32 -25.47 -10.59
C TYR A 207 -30.16 -26.73 -10.52
N TYR A 208 -30.47 -27.20 -9.32
CA TYR A 208 -31.25 -28.44 -9.11
C TYR A 208 -32.74 -28.17 -9.00
N ASN A 209 -33.15 -26.92 -8.92
CA ASN A 209 -34.53 -26.50 -8.63
C ASN A 209 -35.10 -27.20 -7.39
N THR A 210 -34.29 -27.30 -6.32
CA THR A 210 -34.66 -27.95 -5.06
C THR A 210 -34.70 -26.94 -3.94
N THR A 211 -35.60 -27.17 -2.97
CA THR A 211 -35.65 -26.34 -1.76
C THR A 211 -34.63 -26.83 -0.76
N LYS A 212 -33.79 -25.93 -0.24
CA LYS A 212 -32.87 -26.12 0.88
C LYS A 212 -33.39 -25.37 2.09
N SER A 213 -33.47 -26.04 3.25
CA SER A 213 -33.89 -25.39 4.49
C SER A 213 -33.14 -25.95 5.69
N ALA A 214 -32.95 -25.11 6.72
CA ALA A 214 -32.45 -25.48 8.04
C ALA A 214 -33.10 -24.60 9.11
N ASP A 215 -33.39 -25.16 10.25
CA ASP A 215 -33.78 -24.46 11.47
C ASP A 215 -32.59 -24.49 12.44
N PHE A 216 -31.82 -23.41 12.44
CA PHE A 216 -30.60 -23.30 13.21
C PHE A 216 -30.86 -23.30 14.73
N SER A 217 -32.08 -22.95 15.15
CA SER A 217 -32.48 -23.02 16.55
C SER A 217 -32.57 -24.45 17.10
N GLN A 218 -32.56 -25.44 16.21
CA GLN A 218 -32.50 -26.86 16.57
C GLN A 218 -31.09 -27.43 16.48
N SER A 219 -30.13 -26.69 15.93
CA SER A 219 -28.76 -27.15 15.73
C SER A 219 -27.91 -26.82 16.96
N HIS A 220 -27.32 -27.85 17.55
CA HIS A 220 -26.29 -27.71 18.59
C HIS A 220 -24.95 -28.10 18.02
N TYR A 221 -23.98 -27.17 18.07
CA TYR A 221 -22.67 -27.37 17.51
C TYR A 221 -21.73 -28.00 18.55
N ASP A 222 -21.38 -29.25 18.28
CA ASP A 222 -20.51 -30.05 19.14
C ASP A 222 -19.04 -29.78 18.80
N TRP A 223 -18.48 -28.73 19.39
CA TRP A 223 -17.12 -28.27 19.15
C TRP A 223 -16.06 -29.28 19.58
N GLU A 224 -16.37 -30.12 20.59
CA GLU A 224 -15.42 -31.09 21.13
C GLU A 224 -15.19 -32.26 20.19
N HIS A 225 -16.23 -32.66 19.42
CA HIS A 225 -16.13 -33.73 18.43
C HIS A 225 -15.68 -33.25 17.05
N MET A 226 -15.53 -31.94 16.81
CA MET A 226 -14.97 -31.45 15.55
C MET A 226 -13.44 -31.60 15.56
N LEU A 227 -12.90 -32.33 14.56
CA LEU A 227 -11.44 -32.52 14.45
C LEU A 227 -10.76 -31.38 13.70
N PRO A 228 -9.51 -31.05 14.03
CA PRO A 228 -8.74 -30.05 13.27
C PRO A 228 -8.43 -30.51 11.84
N SER A 229 -8.46 -31.81 11.57
CA SER A 229 -8.22 -32.37 10.23
C SER A 229 -8.92 -33.72 10.08
N TYR A 230 -9.45 -33.99 8.90
CA TYR A 230 -10.09 -35.24 8.53
C TYR A 230 -9.30 -36.02 7.47
N ARG A 231 -8.13 -35.53 7.13
CA ARG A 231 -7.24 -36.11 6.13
C ARG A 231 -6.45 -37.28 6.71
N TYR A 232 -6.27 -38.35 5.92
CA TYR A 232 -5.39 -39.47 6.28
C TYR A 232 -4.04 -38.93 6.83
N PRO A 233 -3.52 -39.48 7.95
CA PRO A 233 -3.90 -40.73 8.62
C PRO A 233 -4.98 -40.58 9.72
N VAL A 234 -5.71 -39.46 9.81
CA VAL A 234 -6.81 -39.31 10.77
C VAL A 234 -7.93 -40.27 10.39
N SER A 235 -8.43 -40.99 11.38
CA SER A 235 -9.61 -41.87 11.23
C SER A 235 -10.69 -41.27 12.12
N ALA A 236 -11.64 -40.55 11.53
CA ALA A 236 -12.74 -39.95 12.27
C ALA A 236 -13.84 -40.95 12.57
N THR A 237 -14.52 -40.76 13.67
CA THR A 237 -15.78 -41.46 13.98
C THR A 237 -16.97 -40.86 13.26
N ALA A 238 -18.12 -41.51 13.24
CA ALA A 238 -19.32 -40.95 12.64
C ALA A 238 -19.79 -39.69 13.37
N GLU A 239 -19.66 -39.64 14.69
CA GLU A 239 -19.98 -38.45 15.50
C GLU A 239 -19.11 -37.27 15.16
N GLU A 240 -17.80 -37.49 14.92
CA GLU A 240 -16.86 -36.42 14.53
C GLU A 240 -17.10 -35.90 13.11
N GLU A 241 -17.50 -36.81 12.19
CA GLU A 241 -17.90 -36.44 10.83
C GLU A 241 -19.24 -35.69 10.82
N ASP A 242 -20.23 -36.16 11.58
CA ASP A 242 -21.53 -35.52 11.68
C ASP A 242 -21.47 -34.15 12.32
N ALA A 243 -20.60 -33.94 13.33
CA ALA A 243 -20.43 -32.65 13.98
C ALA A 243 -19.97 -31.57 12.98
N VAL A 244 -18.97 -31.85 12.18
CA VAL A 244 -18.47 -30.88 11.19
C VAL A 244 -19.43 -30.72 10.00
N ALA A 245 -20.08 -31.81 9.59
CA ALA A 245 -21.06 -31.81 8.49
C ALA A 245 -22.29 -30.95 8.81
N LEU A 246 -22.78 -31.01 10.06
CA LEU A 246 -23.89 -30.16 10.53
C LEU A 246 -23.53 -28.68 10.43
N LEU A 247 -22.38 -28.30 10.98
CA LEU A 247 -21.90 -26.91 10.92
C LEU A 247 -21.80 -26.43 9.47
N MET A 248 -21.19 -27.22 8.60
CA MET A 248 -21.03 -26.87 7.17
C MET A 248 -22.36 -26.72 6.44
N ASN A 249 -23.30 -27.61 6.74
CA ASN A 249 -24.66 -27.56 6.20
C ASN A 249 -25.38 -26.28 6.61
N ASP A 250 -25.31 -25.95 7.87
CA ASP A 250 -26.00 -24.78 8.43
C ASP A 250 -25.40 -23.47 7.94
N VAL A 251 -24.09 -23.34 7.94
CA VAL A 251 -23.41 -22.16 7.39
C VAL A 251 -23.73 -22.00 5.89
N GLY A 252 -23.71 -23.11 5.12
CA GLY A 252 -24.09 -23.09 3.72
C GLY A 252 -25.54 -22.66 3.51
N THR A 253 -26.45 -23.18 4.33
CA THR A 253 -27.88 -22.83 4.25
C THR A 253 -28.14 -21.39 4.69
N ALA A 254 -27.52 -20.93 5.77
CA ALA A 254 -27.62 -19.56 6.25
C ALA A 254 -27.10 -18.53 5.23
N SER A 255 -26.09 -18.93 4.45
CA SER A 255 -25.43 -18.09 3.45
C SER A 255 -26.00 -18.25 2.02
N PHE A 256 -27.17 -18.83 1.84
CA PHE A 256 -27.82 -19.01 0.54
C PHE A 256 -26.94 -19.71 -0.51
N MET A 257 -26.17 -20.71 -0.09
CA MET A 257 -25.21 -21.41 -0.95
C MET A 257 -25.91 -22.03 -2.18
N GLN A 258 -25.40 -21.69 -3.36
CA GLN A 258 -25.83 -22.29 -4.62
C GLN A 258 -24.93 -23.46 -4.98
N TYR A 259 -25.51 -24.61 -5.15
CA TYR A 259 -24.80 -25.86 -5.39
C TYR A 259 -24.92 -26.28 -6.86
N THR A 260 -23.80 -26.77 -7.43
CA THR A 260 -23.75 -27.38 -8.78
C THR A 260 -22.93 -28.67 -8.72
N PRO A 261 -22.90 -29.50 -9.78
CA PRO A 261 -22.10 -30.73 -9.78
C PRO A 261 -20.60 -30.52 -9.64
N SER A 262 -20.10 -29.37 -10.05
CA SER A 262 -18.65 -29.06 -10.12
C SER A 262 -18.17 -28.06 -9.12
N ALA A 263 -19.09 -27.29 -8.51
CA ALA A 263 -18.73 -26.23 -7.58
C ALA A 263 -19.93 -25.82 -6.73
N SER A 264 -19.66 -25.21 -5.58
CA SER A 264 -20.65 -24.59 -4.72
C SER A 264 -20.18 -23.20 -4.35
N GLY A 265 -21.05 -22.20 -4.43
CA GLY A 265 -20.67 -20.81 -4.20
C GLY A 265 -21.82 -19.94 -3.75
N THR A 266 -21.48 -18.91 -3.04
CA THR A 266 -22.34 -17.79 -2.64
C THR A 266 -21.49 -16.53 -2.55
N GLN A 267 -22.07 -15.44 -2.12
CA GLN A 267 -21.34 -14.17 -1.96
C GLN A 267 -21.09 -13.89 -0.49
N GLY A 268 -19.95 -13.28 -0.16
CA GLY A 268 -19.56 -12.98 1.21
C GLY A 268 -20.55 -12.10 1.96
N VAL A 269 -21.33 -11.29 1.24
CA VAL A 269 -22.39 -10.49 1.89
C VAL A 269 -23.41 -11.38 2.62
N PHE A 270 -23.67 -12.61 2.13
CA PHE A 270 -24.58 -13.54 2.80
C PHE A 270 -23.91 -14.22 3.99
N ALA A 271 -22.61 -14.49 3.91
CA ALA A 271 -21.84 -14.92 5.07
C ALA A 271 -21.83 -13.85 6.17
N TYR A 272 -21.63 -12.59 5.79
CA TYR A 272 -21.72 -11.44 6.70
C TYR A 272 -23.08 -11.36 7.40
N GLN A 273 -24.19 -11.51 6.66
CA GLN A 273 -25.54 -11.53 7.23
C GLN A 273 -25.76 -12.76 8.11
N ALA A 274 -25.33 -13.95 7.66
CA ALA A 274 -25.48 -15.19 8.39
C ALA A 274 -24.83 -15.16 9.77
N LEU A 275 -23.59 -14.61 9.84
CA LEU A 275 -22.88 -14.46 11.11
C LEU A 275 -23.66 -13.63 12.13
N GLN A 276 -24.25 -12.52 11.70
CA GLN A 276 -24.99 -11.62 12.59
C GLN A 276 -26.38 -12.17 12.95
N LYS A 277 -27.10 -12.73 11.94
CA LYS A 277 -28.48 -13.10 12.09
C LYS A 277 -28.68 -14.48 12.75
N HIS A 278 -27.77 -15.41 12.47
CA HIS A 278 -27.93 -16.81 12.82
C HIS A 278 -26.90 -17.37 13.79
N PHE A 279 -25.72 -16.76 13.88
CA PHE A 279 -24.59 -17.32 14.61
C PHE A 279 -24.08 -16.44 15.76
N ASP A 280 -24.79 -15.38 16.10
CA ASP A 280 -24.48 -14.52 17.25
C ASP A 280 -23.07 -13.90 17.20
N TYR A 281 -22.74 -13.29 16.06
CA TYR A 281 -21.52 -12.49 15.86
C TYR A 281 -21.86 -11.02 15.62
N THR A 282 -21.03 -10.15 16.12
CA THR A 282 -20.90 -8.80 15.58
C THR A 282 -19.93 -8.86 14.40
N ALA A 283 -20.32 -8.35 13.25
CA ALA A 283 -19.49 -8.39 12.06
C ALA A 283 -19.40 -7.05 11.34
N ALA A 284 -18.26 -6.80 10.69
CA ALA A 284 -18.05 -5.65 9.77
C ALA A 284 -17.61 -6.15 8.40
N TYR A 285 -18.16 -5.53 7.36
CA TYR A 285 -17.82 -5.81 5.97
C TYR A 285 -16.87 -4.74 5.44
N VAL A 286 -15.65 -5.11 5.14
CA VAL A 286 -14.57 -4.19 4.77
C VAL A 286 -14.07 -4.52 3.38
N THR A 287 -13.99 -3.54 2.49
CA THR A 287 -13.49 -3.76 1.14
C THR A 287 -12.15 -3.06 0.92
N ARG A 288 -11.23 -3.73 0.22
CA ARG A 288 -9.94 -3.11 -0.12
C ARG A 288 -10.12 -1.89 -1.03
N ALA A 289 -11.17 -1.86 -1.84
CA ALA A 289 -11.47 -0.74 -2.73
C ALA A 289 -11.81 0.54 -1.96
N THR A 290 -12.56 0.43 -0.85
CA THR A 290 -12.95 1.58 -0.04
C THR A 290 -11.84 2.05 0.89
N GLU A 291 -11.16 1.11 1.55
CA GLU A 291 -10.13 1.43 2.55
C GLU A 291 -8.77 1.76 1.90
N GLY A 292 -8.54 1.30 0.69
CA GLY A 292 -7.21 1.28 0.08
C GLY A 292 -6.31 0.18 0.65
N PRO A 293 -5.26 -0.21 -0.09
CA PRO A 293 -4.47 -1.41 0.24
C PRO A 293 -3.76 -1.33 1.59
N ASN A 294 -3.27 -0.16 1.99
CA ASN A 294 -2.51 0.00 3.23
C ASN A 294 -3.42 -0.04 4.47
N ARG A 295 -4.55 0.69 4.43
CA ARG A 295 -5.52 0.68 5.54
C ARG A 295 -6.17 -0.68 5.68
N PHE A 296 -6.50 -1.33 4.55
CA PHE A 296 -7.03 -2.69 4.55
C PHE A 296 -6.08 -3.67 5.23
N ALA A 297 -4.78 -3.66 4.87
CA ALA A 297 -3.78 -4.51 5.51
C ALA A 297 -3.63 -4.21 7.01
N GLU A 298 -3.70 -2.93 7.41
CA GLU A 298 -3.64 -2.53 8.82
C GLU A 298 -4.85 -3.01 9.62
N ILE A 299 -6.05 -2.98 9.03
CA ILE A 299 -7.25 -3.53 9.65
C ILE A 299 -7.08 -5.04 9.89
N LEU A 300 -6.64 -5.80 8.88
CA LEU A 300 -6.39 -7.24 9.03
C LEU A 300 -5.35 -7.53 10.12
N ARG A 301 -4.26 -6.75 10.14
CA ARG A 301 -3.22 -6.89 11.15
C ARG A 301 -3.77 -6.67 12.56
N GLN A 302 -4.57 -5.63 12.75
CA GLN A 302 -5.15 -5.32 14.06
C GLN A 302 -6.10 -6.41 14.54
N GLU A 303 -6.92 -6.98 13.66
CA GLU A 303 -7.80 -8.09 13.98
C GLU A 303 -7.01 -9.32 14.43
N LEU A 304 -5.95 -9.66 13.70
CA LEU A 304 -5.09 -10.79 14.05
C LEU A 304 -4.37 -10.58 15.39
N LEU A 305 -3.94 -9.34 15.71
CA LEU A 305 -3.39 -8.98 17.02
C LEU A 305 -4.42 -9.11 18.15
N ASN A 306 -5.69 -8.89 17.86
CA ASN A 306 -6.79 -9.12 18.80
C ASN A 306 -7.13 -10.61 18.97
N GLY A 307 -6.46 -11.51 18.22
CA GLY A 307 -6.71 -12.94 18.23
C GLY A 307 -7.94 -13.34 17.39
N CYS A 308 -8.35 -12.48 16.45
CA CYS A 308 -9.50 -12.72 15.58
C CYS A 308 -9.00 -13.06 14.17
N PRO A 309 -9.09 -14.31 13.70
CA PRO A 309 -8.85 -14.64 12.31
C PRO A 309 -9.93 -13.99 11.43
N VAL A 310 -9.58 -13.65 10.19
CA VAL A 310 -10.42 -12.84 9.31
C VAL A 310 -10.81 -13.63 8.06
N TYR A 311 -12.11 -13.67 7.76
CA TYR A 311 -12.61 -14.15 6.47
C TYR A 311 -12.16 -13.19 5.36
N LEU A 312 -11.67 -13.75 4.29
CA LEU A 312 -11.34 -13.02 3.06
C LEU A 312 -12.04 -13.67 1.86
N GLU A 313 -12.41 -12.85 0.91
CA GLU A 313 -12.83 -13.31 -0.42
C GLU A 313 -12.26 -12.42 -1.51
N GLY A 314 -12.19 -12.96 -2.72
CA GLY A 314 -11.77 -12.22 -3.88
C GLY A 314 -12.01 -13.00 -5.17
N ARG A 315 -11.93 -12.30 -6.30
CA ARG A 315 -12.08 -12.92 -7.62
C ARG A 315 -11.10 -12.34 -8.63
N PRO A 316 -10.69 -13.14 -9.64
CA PRO A 316 -9.96 -12.58 -10.77
C PRO A 316 -10.83 -11.62 -11.58
N ALA A 317 -10.22 -10.58 -12.15
CA ALA A 317 -10.95 -9.69 -13.06
C ALA A 317 -11.46 -10.49 -14.28
N GLY A 318 -12.69 -10.20 -14.69
CA GLY A 318 -13.33 -10.89 -15.81
C GLY A 318 -13.85 -12.30 -15.46
N SER A 319 -13.68 -12.79 -14.23
CA SER A 319 -14.24 -14.04 -13.73
C SER A 319 -15.50 -13.80 -12.91
N ALA A 320 -16.52 -14.60 -13.16
CA ALA A 320 -17.68 -14.69 -12.28
C ALA A 320 -17.38 -15.55 -11.03
N SER A 321 -16.34 -16.38 -11.09
CA SER A 321 -15.94 -17.28 -10.01
C SER A 321 -14.85 -16.65 -9.16
N GLY A 322 -15.05 -16.65 -7.84
CA GLY A 322 -14.12 -16.24 -6.83
C GLY A 322 -13.77 -17.36 -5.86
N HIS A 323 -13.11 -17.01 -4.78
CA HIS A 323 -12.84 -17.91 -3.67
C HIS A 323 -12.92 -17.16 -2.35
N ALA A 324 -13.30 -17.90 -1.29
CA ALA A 324 -13.29 -17.44 0.09
C ALA A 324 -12.29 -18.26 0.90
N TRP A 325 -11.57 -17.61 1.79
CA TRP A 325 -10.53 -18.22 2.65
C TRP A 325 -10.41 -17.48 3.96
N VAL A 326 -9.52 -17.92 4.84
CA VAL A 326 -9.23 -17.24 6.10
C VAL A 326 -7.78 -16.76 6.11
N THR A 327 -7.55 -15.52 6.56
CA THR A 327 -6.22 -15.09 7.02
C THR A 327 -6.19 -15.16 8.54
N ASP A 328 -5.16 -15.81 9.08
CA ASP A 328 -5.11 -16.19 10.48
C ASP A 328 -3.74 -15.93 11.15
N GLY A 329 -2.85 -15.22 10.46
CA GLY A 329 -1.54 -14.85 10.97
C GLY A 329 -0.81 -13.89 10.05
N PHE A 330 0.27 -13.30 10.53
CA PHE A 330 1.19 -12.48 9.73
C PHE A 330 2.59 -12.49 10.32
N ASP A 331 3.58 -12.27 9.44
CA ASP A 331 4.98 -12.20 9.81
C ASP A 331 5.52 -10.77 9.86
N GLU A 332 6.77 -10.61 10.28
CA GLU A 332 7.49 -9.34 10.35
C GLU A 332 7.70 -8.67 8.98
N ASN A 333 7.62 -9.43 7.89
CA ASN A 333 7.79 -8.91 6.53
C ASN A 333 6.47 -8.42 5.92
N GLY A 334 5.36 -8.48 6.69
CA GLY A 334 4.03 -8.09 6.24
C GLY A 334 3.37 -9.09 5.30
N LEU A 335 3.81 -10.35 5.34
CA LEU A 335 3.14 -11.45 4.66
C LEU A 335 2.06 -12.02 5.58
N PHE A 336 0.89 -12.28 5.03
CA PHE A 336 -0.23 -12.82 5.77
C PHE A 336 -0.35 -14.32 5.54
N HIS A 337 -0.55 -15.09 6.62
CA HIS A 337 -0.84 -16.51 6.52
C HIS A 337 -2.28 -16.72 6.04
N MET A 338 -2.45 -17.60 5.05
CA MET A 338 -3.72 -17.92 4.41
C MET A 338 -4.04 -19.40 4.60
N ASN A 339 -5.25 -19.68 5.06
CA ASN A 339 -5.86 -20.99 5.07
C ASN A 339 -6.96 -21.02 4.00
N PHE A 340 -6.67 -21.68 2.89
CA PHE A 340 -7.55 -21.65 1.71
C PHE A 340 -8.75 -22.61 1.77
N GLY A 341 -8.89 -23.40 2.80
CA GLY A 341 -9.98 -24.40 2.88
C GLY A 341 -9.84 -25.55 1.89
N TRP A 342 -8.58 -25.97 1.63
CA TRP A 342 -8.23 -27.09 0.74
C TRP A 342 -7.43 -28.16 1.49
N GLU A 343 -7.90 -28.51 2.70
CA GLU A 343 -7.25 -29.51 3.55
C GLU A 343 -5.77 -29.21 3.83
N GLY A 344 -5.44 -27.93 4.01
CA GLY A 344 -4.08 -27.44 4.23
C GLY A 344 -3.21 -27.32 2.98
N GLN A 345 -3.76 -27.64 1.79
CA GLN A 345 -3.00 -27.51 0.56
C GLN A 345 -2.82 -26.04 0.16
N GLY A 346 -1.59 -25.57 0.15
CA GLY A 346 -1.24 -24.20 -0.20
C GLY A 346 -1.37 -23.23 0.96
N ASP A 347 -1.70 -23.68 2.17
CA ASP A 347 -1.70 -22.84 3.35
C ASP A 347 -0.26 -22.35 3.61
N ALA A 348 -0.06 -21.06 3.56
CA ALA A 348 1.26 -20.42 3.66
C ALA A 348 1.15 -18.91 3.82
N TYR A 349 2.29 -18.25 3.93
CA TYR A 349 2.38 -16.78 3.98
C TYR A 349 2.45 -16.19 2.58
N TYR A 350 1.63 -15.18 2.32
CA TYR A 350 1.51 -14.52 1.02
C TYR A 350 1.44 -13.00 1.15
N SER A 351 2.06 -12.31 0.19
CA SER A 351 1.90 -10.86 0.06
C SER A 351 0.52 -10.54 -0.53
N ILE A 352 -0.26 -9.74 0.21
CA ILE A 352 -1.56 -9.23 -0.26
C ILE A 352 -1.48 -7.83 -0.85
N THR A 353 -0.38 -7.12 -0.63
CA THR A 353 -0.19 -5.73 -1.10
C THR A 353 0.27 -5.66 -2.55
N ASN A 354 0.88 -6.72 -3.09
CA ASN A 354 1.29 -6.80 -4.49
C ASN A 354 0.13 -6.99 -5.47
N LEU A 355 -1.07 -7.10 -4.97
CA LEU A 355 -2.29 -7.29 -5.77
C LEU A 355 -2.87 -5.99 -6.33
N SER A 356 -2.17 -4.86 -6.20
CA SER A 356 -2.60 -3.57 -6.72
C SER A 356 -2.16 -3.37 -8.18
N VAL A 357 -2.77 -4.10 -9.10
CA VAL A 357 -2.85 -3.63 -10.49
C VAL A 357 -3.90 -2.52 -10.52
N PRO A 358 -3.66 -1.38 -11.16
CA PRO A 358 -4.64 -0.30 -11.24
C PRO A 358 -5.98 -0.83 -11.76
N GLU A 359 -7.07 -0.49 -11.09
CA GLU A 359 -8.44 -0.84 -11.53
C GLU A 359 -8.88 -0.08 -12.79
N THR A 360 -7.96 0.59 -13.45
CA THR A 360 -8.25 1.39 -14.63
C THR A 360 -8.49 0.49 -15.85
N GLY A 361 -9.76 0.48 -16.25
CA GLY A 361 -10.22 0.48 -17.64
C GLY A 361 -9.77 -0.68 -18.53
N ASP A 362 -10.59 -0.97 -19.40
CA ASP A 362 -10.64 -1.66 -20.70
C ASP A 362 -9.38 -2.24 -21.37
N GLU A 363 -8.15 -1.95 -20.93
CA GLU A 363 -6.93 -2.45 -21.56
C GLU A 363 -6.60 -3.93 -21.26
N PHE A 364 -7.35 -4.59 -20.38
CA PHE A 364 -7.13 -6.00 -20.03
C PHE A 364 -8.20 -6.95 -20.53
N GLN A 365 -8.92 -6.60 -21.59
CA GLN A 365 -9.89 -7.51 -22.20
C GLN A 365 -9.21 -8.82 -22.60
N GLY A 366 -9.63 -9.91 -21.94
CA GLY A 366 -9.30 -11.28 -22.33
C GLY A 366 -8.19 -11.99 -21.56
N LYS A 367 -7.60 -11.39 -20.47
CA LYS A 367 -6.63 -12.10 -19.61
C LYS A 367 -7.17 -12.25 -18.19
N PRO A 368 -7.09 -13.45 -17.60
CA PRO A 368 -7.45 -13.65 -16.19
C PRO A 368 -6.50 -12.85 -15.32
N LEU A 369 -7.03 -11.85 -14.63
CA LEU A 369 -6.31 -11.07 -13.63
C LEU A 369 -6.40 -11.80 -12.28
N ALA A 370 -5.36 -11.70 -11.46
CA ALA A 370 -5.33 -12.24 -10.11
C ALA A 370 -6.42 -11.64 -9.21
N PHE A 371 -6.60 -12.16 -7.98
CA PHE A 371 -7.52 -11.69 -6.94
C PHE A 371 -7.41 -10.20 -6.61
N ASN A 372 -7.56 -9.34 -7.56
CA ASN A 372 -7.44 -7.91 -7.41
C ASN A 372 -8.79 -7.19 -7.48
N ARG A 373 -9.86 -7.91 -7.84
CA ARG A 373 -11.23 -7.39 -7.78
C ARG A 373 -11.99 -7.92 -6.59
N ALA A 374 -12.82 -7.07 -6.02
CA ALA A 374 -13.70 -7.40 -4.91
C ALA A 374 -12.98 -8.10 -3.75
N VAL A 375 -11.74 -7.69 -3.43
CA VAL A 375 -11.07 -8.20 -2.24
C VAL A 375 -11.76 -7.61 -1.01
N THR A 376 -12.43 -8.50 -0.28
CA THR A 376 -13.28 -8.16 0.84
C THR A 376 -12.86 -8.94 2.07
N ALA A 377 -12.96 -8.32 3.22
CA ALA A 377 -12.82 -8.95 4.53
C ALA A 377 -14.14 -8.90 5.30
N ILE A 378 -14.43 -9.95 6.03
CA ILE A 378 -15.44 -9.93 7.08
C ILE A 378 -14.71 -10.07 8.40
N LEU A 379 -14.74 -9.01 9.20
CA LEU A 379 -14.32 -9.04 10.60
C LEU A 379 -15.49 -9.63 11.39
N ALA A 380 -15.25 -10.66 12.20
CA ALA A 380 -16.33 -11.36 12.88
C ALA A 380 -15.93 -11.68 14.33
N HIS A 381 -16.56 -11.00 15.28
CA HIS A 381 -16.33 -11.19 16.70
C HIS A 381 -17.52 -11.90 17.33
N PRO A 382 -17.32 -13.05 17.98
CA PRO A 382 -18.40 -13.73 18.69
C PRO A 382 -18.88 -12.87 19.89
N ASN A 383 -20.17 -12.78 20.09
CA ASN A 383 -20.78 -11.99 21.16
C ASN A 383 -20.63 -12.64 22.54
N ASN A 384 -19.47 -13.22 22.82
CA ASN A 384 -19.15 -13.92 24.07
C ASN A 384 -18.34 -13.07 25.07
N GLY A 385 -18.07 -11.80 24.74
CA GLY A 385 -17.34 -10.85 25.59
C GLY A 385 -15.84 -11.12 25.72
N LYS A 386 -15.27 -12.02 24.94
CA LYS A 386 -13.84 -12.36 24.99
C LYS A 386 -12.95 -11.45 24.11
N TYR A 387 -13.53 -10.79 23.14
CA TYR A 387 -12.83 -10.00 22.15
C TYR A 387 -13.18 -8.52 22.27
N PRO A 388 -12.29 -7.61 21.91
CA PRO A 388 -12.60 -6.18 21.88
C PRO A 388 -13.71 -5.88 20.86
N ASP A 389 -14.43 -4.79 21.06
CA ASP A 389 -15.42 -4.33 20.09
C ASP A 389 -14.75 -3.99 18.75
N ILE A 390 -15.42 -4.30 17.65
CA ILE A 390 -15.00 -3.84 16.33
C ILE A 390 -15.13 -2.31 16.28
N ASP A 391 -14.14 -1.64 15.65
CA ASP A 391 -14.18 -0.19 15.46
C ASP A 391 -15.52 0.22 14.83
N ARG A 392 -16.24 1.10 15.52
CA ARG A 392 -17.57 1.55 15.11
C ARG A 392 -17.60 2.10 13.69
N SER A 393 -16.54 2.78 13.25
CA SER A 393 -16.44 3.30 11.88
C SER A 393 -16.43 2.21 10.81
N LEU A 394 -16.06 0.98 11.17
CA LEU A 394 -16.09 -0.18 10.29
C LEU A 394 -17.46 -0.89 10.29
N LEU A 395 -18.25 -0.72 11.35
CA LEU A 395 -19.60 -1.29 11.43
C LEU A 395 -20.62 -0.47 10.62
N GLU A 396 -20.41 0.85 10.51
CA GLU A 396 -21.34 1.73 9.81
C GLU A 396 -21.37 1.41 8.31
N SER A 397 -22.55 1.19 7.77
CA SER A 397 -22.76 1.04 6.33
C SER A 397 -22.62 2.40 5.64
N SER A 398 -21.92 2.44 4.54
CA SER A 398 -21.81 3.64 3.71
C SER A 398 -22.00 3.23 2.24
N PRO A 399 -23.18 3.36 1.68
CA PRO A 399 -23.42 3.06 0.28
C PRO A 399 -22.60 4.01 -0.59
N GLN A 400 -21.98 3.47 -1.64
CA GLN A 400 -21.26 4.25 -2.64
C GLN A 400 -21.74 3.82 -4.03
N LEU A 401 -22.91 4.29 -4.42
CA LEU A 401 -23.39 4.04 -5.77
C LEU A 401 -22.66 4.93 -6.75
N MET A 402 -22.21 4.34 -7.83
CA MET A 402 -21.47 4.99 -8.90
C MET A 402 -22.08 4.63 -10.25
N PHE A 403 -22.25 5.61 -11.13
CA PHE A 403 -22.65 5.35 -12.51
C PHE A 403 -21.53 4.63 -13.24
N ASN A 404 -21.89 3.59 -13.98
CA ASN A 404 -20.98 2.90 -14.88
C ASN A 404 -20.78 3.70 -16.16
N GLU A 405 -19.81 3.25 -16.97
CA GLU A 405 -19.66 3.71 -18.33
C GLU A 405 -20.97 3.45 -19.13
N GLY A 406 -21.50 4.50 -19.75
CA GLY A 406 -22.82 4.46 -20.39
C GLY A 406 -24.02 4.60 -19.44
N GLY A 407 -23.80 4.78 -18.13
CA GLY A 407 -24.87 5.12 -17.18
C GLY A 407 -25.45 6.49 -17.47
N SER A 408 -26.76 6.63 -17.30
CA SER A 408 -27.46 7.84 -17.67
C SER A 408 -28.47 8.31 -16.62
N LEU A 409 -28.58 9.62 -16.49
CA LEU A 409 -29.75 10.30 -15.94
C LEU A 409 -30.40 11.08 -17.08
N ARG A 410 -31.63 10.76 -17.42
CA ARG A 410 -32.33 11.43 -18.52
C ARG A 410 -33.75 11.83 -18.16
N LEU A 411 -34.23 12.90 -18.78
CA LEU A 411 -35.59 13.36 -18.67
C LEU A 411 -36.50 12.46 -19.54
N LEU A 412 -37.55 11.93 -18.94
CA LEU A 412 -38.59 11.23 -19.71
C LEU A 412 -39.53 12.24 -20.36
N GLY A 413 -39.46 12.27 -21.66
CA GLY A 413 -40.24 13.20 -22.49
C GLY A 413 -39.34 14.07 -23.38
N SER A 414 -39.86 15.18 -23.90
CA SER A 414 -39.07 16.03 -24.78
C SER A 414 -38.11 16.92 -24.00
N VAL A 415 -36.90 17.05 -24.51
CA VAL A 415 -35.84 17.93 -24.01
C VAL A 415 -36.23 19.42 -24.23
N ASN A 416 -35.71 20.31 -23.41
CA ASN A 416 -35.94 21.77 -23.49
C ASN A 416 -37.41 22.21 -23.36
N LYS A 417 -38.13 21.60 -22.44
CA LYS A 417 -39.52 22.02 -22.16
C LYS A 417 -39.59 23.29 -21.31
N THR A 418 -40.49 24.16 -21.66
CA THR A 418 -41.01 25.17 -20.77
C THR A 418 -42.20 24.57 -20.03
N PHE A 419 -42.22 24.66 -18.70
CA PHE A 419 -43.26 24.12 -17.84
C PHE A 419 -43.70 25.17 -16.81
N GLY A 420 -44.91 25.05 -16.29
CA GLY A 420 -45.38 25.88 -15.17
C GLY A 420 -44.75 25.44 -13.85
N THR A 421 -44.69 26.34 -12.88
CA THR A 421 -44.11 26.08 -11.52
C THR A 421 -44.83 25.01 -10.69
N GLN A 422 -45.93 24.47 -11.20
CA GLN A 422 -46.67 23.35 -10.61
C GLN A 422 -46.30 21.98 -11.23
N ALA A 423 -45.17 21.87 -11.88
CA ALA A 423 -44.83 20.69 -12.65
C ALA A 423 -44.06 19.63 -11.81
N THR A 424 -44.49 18.39 -11.93
CA THR A 424 -43.71 17.22 -11.63
C THR A 424 -43.07 16.72 -12.91
N VAL A 425 -41.78 16.58 -12.93
CA VAL A 425 -41.02 16.01 -14.05
C VAL A 425 -40.61 14.56 -13.72
N ARG A 426 -40.57 13.69 -14.73
CA ARG A 426 -40.06 12.33 -14.55
C ARG A 426 -38.68 12.24 -15.15
N VAL A 427 -37.75 11.71 -14.34
CA VAL A 427 -36.39 11.39 -14.76
C VAL A 427 -36.17 9.89 -14.64
N GLU A 428 -35.20 9.37 -15.36
CA GLU A 428 -34.86 7.97 -15.33
C GLU A 428 -33.34 7.86 -15.17
N MET A 429 -32.91 7.07 -14.21
CA MET A 429 -31.50 6.70 -14.04
C MET A 429 -31.27 5.23 -14.33
N SER A 430 -30.12 4.89 -14.91
CA SER A 430 -29.77 3.51 -15.27
C SER A 430 -28.27 3.27 -15.20
N SER A 431 -27.91 2.01 -15.08
CA SER A 431 -26.54 1.49 -15.09
C SER A 431 -25.63 2.11 -14.02
N PHE A 432 -25.87 1.71 -12.79
CA PHE A 432 -25.04 2.07 -11.64
C PHE A 432 -24.69 0.86 -10.77
N VAL A 433 -23.60 0.94 -10.04
CA VAL A 433 -22.99 -0.14 -9.27
C VAL A 433 -22.68 0.32 -7.85
N ASN A 434 -22.84 -0.57 -6.87
CA ASN A 434 -22.36 -0.29 -5.52
C ASN A 434 -20.85 -0.55 -5.44
N ARG A 435 -20.07 0.49 -5.16
CA ARG A 435 -18.64 0.40 -4.88
C ARG A 435 -18.30 0.54 -3.40
N GLY A 436 -19.32 0.70 -2.57
CA GLY A 436 -19.21 0.78 -1.11
C GLY A 436 -19.48 -0.54 -0.41
N LYS A 437 -19.72 -0.43 0.90
CA LYS A 437 -20.16 -1.56 1.73
C LYS A 437 -21.55 -2.04 1.29
N PRO A 438 -21.93 -3.30 1.59
CA PRO A 438 -23.28 -3.75 1.41
C PRO A 438 -24.29 -2.87 2.19
N PHE A 439 -25.42 -2.58 1.61
CA PHE A 439 -26.47 -1.78 2.25
C PHE A 439 -27.85 -2.19 1.79
N ARG A 440 -28.85 -1.93 2.64
CA ARG A 440 -30.25 -1.85 2.24
C ARG A 440 -30.59 -0.40 1.99
N GLY A 441 -31.39 -0.12 0.98
CA GLY A 441 -31.71 1.26 0.73
C GLY A 441 -32.42 1.54 -0.59
N ASP A 442 -32.39 2.79 -0.97
CA ASP A 442 -33.09 3.31 -2.14
C ASP A 442 -32.21 4.29 -2.92
N VAL A 443 -32.68 4.61 -4.11
CA VAL A 443 -32.14 5.66 -4.95
C VAL A 443 -33.14 6.81 -5.11
N GLY A 444 -32.63 7.99 -5.36
CA GLY A 444 -33.45 9.18 -5.51
C GLY A 444 -32.78 10.21 -6.39
N VAL A 445 -33.49 11.32 -6.54
CA VAL A 445 -32.98 12.51 -7.21
C VAL A 445 -33.18 13.71 -6.29
N ALA A 446 -32.07 14.33 -5.91
CA ALA A 446 -32.09 15.56 -5.13
C ALA A 446 -32.21 16.78 -6.05
N ILE A 447 -33.03 17.74 -5.65
CA ILE A 447 -33.02 19.08 -6.20
C ILE A 447 -31.97 19.86 -5.40
N CYS A 448 -30.89 20.26 -6.05
CA CYS A 448 -29.83 21.08 -5.47
C CYS A 448 -29.96 22.53 -5.92
N ASP A 449 -29.84 23.46 -5.01
CA ASP A 449 -29.64 24.86 -5.33
C ASP A 449 -28.23 25.16 -5.85
N LYS A 450 -27.95 26.38 -6.21
CA LYS A 450 -26.62 26.80 -6.70
C LYS A 450 -25.51 26.70 -5.66
N SER A 451 -25.82 26.58 -4.36
CA SER A 451 -24.85 26.37 -3.29
C SER A 451 -24.50 24.90 -3.12
N GLY A 452 -25.26 23.99 -3.76
CA GLY A 452 -25.13 22.54 -3.63
C GLY A 452 -25.97 21.97 -2.49
N THR A 453 -26.81 22.79 -1.84
CA THR A 453 -27.70 22.32 -0.78
C THR A 453 -28.86 21.53 -1.36
N PHE A 454 -29.21 20.41 -0.74
CA PHE A 454 -30.40 19.63 -1.08
C PHE A 454 -31.66 20.39 -0.60
N VAL A 455 -32.41 20.92 -1.55
CA VAL A 455 -33.67 21.60 -1.24
C VAL A 455 -34.80 20.60 -1.03
N ARG A 456 -34.82 19.54 -1.84
CA ARG A 456 -35.81 18.46 -1.80
C ARG A 456 -35.20 17.19 -2.41
N VAL A 457 -35.63 16.04 -1.92
CA VAL A 457 -35.25 14.76 -2.51
C VAL A 457 -36.48 13.97 -2.88
N ALA A 458 -36.50 13.48 -4.11
CA ALA A 458 -37.52 12.53 -4.61
C ALA A 458 -36.88 11.14 -4.67
N TYR A 459 -37.59 10.14 -4.15
CA TYR A 459 -37.13 8.77 -4.13
C TYR A 459 -37.87 7.89 -5.14
N SER A 460 -37.44 6.64 -5.30
CA SER A 460 -38.14 5.68 -6.15
C SER A 460 -39.55 5.37 -5.63
N ASP A 461 -40.40 4.82 -6.49
CA ASP A 461 -41.76 4.40 -6.09
C ASP A 461 -41.71 3.26 -5.02
N ASP A 462 -40.56 2.60 -4.86
CA ASP A 462 -40.34 1.53 -3.89
C ASP A 462 -39.95 2.02 -2.48
N HIS A 463 -39.71 3.34 -2.30
CA HIS A 463 -39.20 3.90 -1.03
C HIS A 463 -40.03 3.51 0.19
N ALA A 464 -41.34 3.63 0.09
CA ALA A 464 -42.24 3.29 1.19
C ALA A 464 -42.28 1.79 1.52
N GLN A 465 -41.87 0.93 0.61
CA GLN A 465 -41.83 -0.53 0.75
C GLN A 465 -40.40 -1.05 1.10
N GLY A 466 -39.49 -0.17 1.47
CA GLY A 466 -38.13 -0.54 1.85
C GLY A 466 -37.07 -0.23 0.80
N GLY A 467 -37.49 0.45 -0.29
CA GLY A 467 -36.64 0.97 -1.33
C GLY A 467 -36.26 -0.01 -2.44
N LEU A 468 -35.49 0.47 -3.39
CA LEU A 468 -35.07 -0.26 -4.58
C LEU A 468 -34.38 -1.58 -4.26
N THR A 469 -33.51 -1.60 -3.26
CA THR A 469 -32.77 -2.82 -2.91
C THR A 469 -33.70 -3.92 -2.38
N GLN A 470 -34.75 -3.56 -1.61
CA GLN A 470 -35.77 -4.49 -1.15
C GLN A 470 -36.56 -5.06 -2.32
N ARG A 471 -36.92 -4.25 -3.30
CA ARG A 471 -37.63 -4.72 -4.51
C ARG A 471 -36.79 -5.72 -5.31
N ILE A 472 -35.51 -5.42 -5.53
CA ILE A 472 -34.65 -6.23 -6.38
C ILE A 472 -34.13 -7.47 -5.65
N TYR A 473 -33.78 -7.35 -4.38
CA TYR A 473 -33.05 -8.37 -3.62
C TYR A 473 -33.84 -8.95 -2.45
N GLY A 474 -35.05 -8.48 -2.15
CA GLY A 474 -35.81 -8.87 -0.96
C GLY A 474 -36.17 -10.35 -0.88
N ASN A 475 -36.43 -10.99 -2.00
CA ASN A 475 -36.86 -12.39 -2.02
C ASN A 475 -35.73 -13.40 -1.82
N ASN A 476 -34.48 -13.06 -2.15
CA ASN A 476 -33.37 -14.02 -2.13
C ASN A 476 -32.16 -13.53 -1.32
N HIS A 477 -32.16 -12.25 -0.93
CA HIS A 477 -30.97 -11.61 -0.40
C HIS A 477 -31.27 -10.67 0.78
N ASP A 478 -32.44 -10.82 1.39
CA ASP A 478 -32.88 -10.01 2.52
C ASP A 478 -32.80 -8.48 2.23
N GLY A 479 -32.99 -8.09 0.98
CA GLY A 479 -32.94 -6.71 0.53
C GLY A 479 -31.55 -6.06 0.50
N MET A 480 -30.47 -6.81 0.69
CA MET A 480 -29.13 -6.30 0.72
C MET A 480 -28.50 -6.21 -0.68
N MET A 481 -28.04 -5.03 -1.06
CA MET A 481 -27.20 -4.84 -2.25
C MET A 481 -25.74 -4.99 -1.88
N GLY A 482 -25.08 -6.02 -2.37
CA GLY A 482 -23.66 -6.30 -2.13
C GLY A 482 -22.73 -5.33 -2.86
N THR A 483 -21.46 -5.36 -2.49
CA THR A 483 -20.38 -4.64 -3.22
C THR A 483 -20.27 -5.23 -4.64
N ASP A 484 -20.00 -4.37 -5.62
CA ASP A 484 -19.96 -4.69 -7.06
C ASP A 484 -21.30 -5.16 -7.68
N TYR A 485 -22.40 -5.05 -6.94
CA TYR A 485 -23.71 -5.30 -7.52
C TYR A 485 -24.09 -4.18 -8.50
N LEU A 486 -24.47 -4.59 -9.70
CA LEU A 486 -24.82 -3.71 -10.81
C LEU A 486 -26.34 -3.70 -11.02
N ILE A 487 -26.92 -2.52 -11.10
CA ILE A 487 -28.31 -2.28 -11.50
C ILE A 487 -28.30 -1.63 -12.89
N ASN A 488 -28.68 -2.40 -13.90
CA ASN A 488 -28.88 -1.91 -15.27
C ASN A 488 -30.32 -1.49 -15.55
N GLU A 489 -31.27 -1.97 -14.77
CA GLU A 489 -32.67 -1.64 -14.91
C GLU A 489 -32.88 -0.13 -14.73
N ALA A 490 -33.66 0.46 -15.63
CA ALA A 490 -34.02 1.84 -15.56
C ALA A 490 -34.90 2.14 -14.34
N GLN A 491 -34.55 3.17 -13.57
CA GLN A 491 -35.28 3.59 -12.37
C GLN A 491 -35.97 4.93 -12.65
N PRO A 492 -37.28 4.94 -12.92
CA PRO A 492 -38.04 6.19 -13.11
C PRO A 492 -38.35 6.84 -11.77
N ILE A 493 -38.12 8.15 -11.65
CA ILE A 493 -38.38 8.93 -10.45
C ILE A 493 -39.16 10.19 -10.80
N GLY A 494 -40.24 10.43 -10.08
CA GLY A 494 -41.05 11.66 -10.21
C GLY A 494 -40.47 12.78 -9.33
N VAL A 495 -39.99 13.86 -9.93
CA VAL A 495 -39.37 14.98 -9.20
C VAL A 495 -40.37 16.16 -9.21
N ASP A 496 -40.85 16.54 -8.06
CA ASP A 496 -41.78 17.65 -7.85
C ASP A 496 -41.02 18.99 -7.76
N LEU A 497 -41.22 19.86 -8.73
CA LEU A 497 -40.62 21.19 -8.81
C LEU A 497 -41.55 22.28 -8.31
N THR A 498 -42.72 21.94 -7.76
CA THR A 498 -43.71 22.93 -7.30
C THR A 498 -43.18 23.67 -6.06
N HIS A 499 -43.59 24.96 -5.95
CA HIS A 499 -43.23 25.81 -4.81
C HIS A 499 -41.71 26.03 -4.58
N LEU A 500 -40.91 25.87 -5.62
CA LEU A 500 -39.55 26.35 -5.62
C LEU A 500 -39.48 27.80 -6.04
N ASP A 501 -38.59 28.57 -5.45
CA ASP A 501 -38.32 29.94 -5.83
C ASP A 501 -37.72 30.03 -7.24
N ASP A 502 -37.87 31.19 -7.90
CA ASP A 502 -37.17 31.44 -9.14
C ASP A 502 -35.63 31.31 -8.94
N GLY A 503 -34.96 30.57 -9.83
CA GLY A 503 -33.54 30.35 -9.71
C GLY A 503 -33.03 29.20 -10.57
N TYR A 504 -31.74 28.87 -10.36
CA TYR A 504 -31.07 27.73 -10.97
C TYR A 504 -30.99 26.59 -9.99
N TYR A 505 -31.43 25.45 -10.45
CA TYR A 505 -31.36 24.18 -9.69
C TYR A 505 -30.71 23.09 -10.53
N ARG A 506 -30.30 22.02 -9.85
CA ARG A 506 -29.83 20.79 -10.48
C ARG A 506 -30.51 19.58 -9.89
N LEU A 507 -30.89 18.67 -10.78
CA LEU A 507 -31.35 17.35 -10.40
C LEU A 507 -30.12 16.43 -10.33
N VAL A 508 -29.85 15.91 -9.15
CA VAL A 508 -28.64 15.13 -8.85
C VAL A 508 -29.04 13.77 -8.33
N PRO A 509 -28.56 12.65 -8.92
CA PRO A 509 -28.80 11.32 -8.37
C PRO A 509 -28.22 11.15 -6.96
N VAL A 510 -28.98 10.53 -6.09
CA VAL A 510 -28.63 10.23 -4.71
C VAL A 510 -28.97 8.80 -4.36
N CYS A 511 -28.33 8.25 -3.34
CA CYS A 511 -28.72 7.01 -2.70
C CYS A 511 -28.86 7.24 -1.20
N VAL A 512 -29.62 6.37 -0.54
CA VAL A 512 -29.92 6.46 0.89
C VAL A 512 -29.97 5.06 1.48
N ALA A 513 -29.27 4.86 2.62
CA ALA A 513 -29.34 3.60 3.33
C ALA A 513 -30.54 3.54 4.27
N ARG A 514 -31.06 2.32 4.47
CA ARG A 514 -32.14 1.99 5.40
C ARG A 514 -31.62 1.09 6.48
N HIS A 515 -31.90 1.44 7.73
CA HIS A 515 -31.56 0.65 8.90
C HIS A 515 -32.59 -0.45 9.17
N ASP A 516 -32.20 -1.43 9.99
CA ASP A 516 -33.07 -2.57 10.36
C ASP A 516 -34.33 -2.14 11.14
N ASP A 517 -34.27 -1.01 11.84
CA ASP A 517 -35.41 -0.39 12.54
C ASP A 517 -36.36 0.35 11.60
N GLY A 518 -36.04 0.38 10.30
CA GLY A 518 -36.81 1.03 9.25
C GLY A 518 -36.51 2.51 9.06
N THR A 519 -35.58 3.09 9.81
CA THR A 519 -35.15 4.49 9.64
C THR A 519 -34.22 4.63 8.41
N TRP A 520 -34.13 5.85 7.89
CA TRP A 520 -33.30 6.17 6.74
C TRP A 520 -32.20 7.15 7.11
N ASP A 521 -31.03 6.94 6.51
CA ASP A 521 -29.92 7.88 6.61
C ASP A 521 -30.19 9.17 5.82
N ALA A 522 -29.30 10.12 5.95
CA ALA A 522 -29.26 11.26 5.05
C ALA A 522 -28.87 10.80 3.63
N PRO A 523 -29.52 11.34 2.56
CA PRO A 523 -29.17 10.99 1.20
C PRO A 523 -27.77 11.48 0.85
N ILE A 524 -27.00 10.63 0.15
CA ILE A 524 -25.66 10.95 -0.36
C ILE A 524 -25.66 10.94 -1.89
N ARG A 525 -24.84 11.77 -2.49
CA ARG A 525 -24.71 11.84 -3.95
C ARG A 525 -24.11 10.58 -4.50
N MET A 526 -24.64 10.12 -5.64
CA MET A 526 -24.04 9.03 -6.40
C MET A 526 -22.82 9.54 -7.14
N LYS A 527 -21.76 8.74 -7.18
CA LYS A 527 -20.51 9.08 -7.87
C LYS A 527 -20.64 9.01 -9.39
N LYS A 528 -19.87 9.84 -10.10
CA LYS A 528 -19.87 9.94 -11.59
C LYS A 528 -21.27 10.13 -12.15
N ALA A 529 -22.15 10.76 -11.39
CA ALA A 529 -23.53 10.94 -11.74
C ALA A 529 -23.71 12.12 -12.71
N PRO A 530 -24.37 11.93 -13.87
CA PRO A 530 -24.81 13.04 -14.69
C PRO A 530 -25.86 13.86 -13.95
N THR A 531 -26.01 15.13 -14.30
CA THR A 531 -26.99 16.05 -13.72
C THR A 531 -27.91 16.67 -14.79
N ILE A 532 -29.08 17.08 -14.37
CA ILE A 532 -30.02 17.83 -15.24
C ILE A 532 -30.16 19.25 -14.67
N GLU A 533 -29.94 20.27 -15.50
CA GLU A 533 -30.14 21.66 -15.10
C GLU A 533 -31.60 22.06 -15.21
N VAL A 534 -32.07 22.77 -14.18
CA VAL A 534 -33.40 23.34 -14.13
C VAL A 534 -33.31 24.85 -13.86
N GLN A 535 -33.90 25.68 -14.73
CA GLN A 535 -34.06 27.10 -14.51
C GLN A 535 -35.52 27.40 -14.28
N LEU A 536 -35.87 28.00 -13.16
CA LEU A 536 -37.21 28.52 -12.85
C LEU A 536 -37.19 30.02 -12.93
N ALA A 537 -38.18 30.59 -13.64
CA ALA A 537 -38.35 32.04 -13.78
C ALA A 537 -39.80 32.36 -14.09
N ASN A 538 -40.41 33.31 -13.36
CA ASN A 538 -41.74 33.89 -13.63
C ASN A 538 -42.84 32.84 -13.88
N THR A 539 -42.95 31.84 -12.98
CA THR A 539 -43.93 30.77 -13.09
C THR A 539 -43.67 29.71 -14.18
N CYS A 540 -42.60 29.88 -14.95
CA CYS A 540 -42.18 28.93 -15.98
C CYS A 540 -40.78 28.39 -15.70
N GLY A 541 -40.58 27.11 -15.95
CA GLY A 541 -39.30 26.48 -15.85
C GLY A 541 -38.77 26.01 -17.19
N ARG A 542 -37.46 25.93 -17.30
CA ARG A 542 -36.76 25.35 -18.44
C ARG A 542 -35.83 24.23 -17.92
N ILE A 543 -35.81 23.09 -18.60
CA ILE A 543 -34.94 21.96 -18.29
C ILE A 543 -33.96 21.75 -19.43
N ALA A 544 -32.68 21.58 -19.12
CA ALA A 544 -31.65 21.19 -20.05
C ALA A 544 -31.01 19.86 -19.58
N GLU A 545 -30.82 18.92 -20.48
CA GLU A 545 -30.38 17.56 -20.15
C GLU A 545 -28.90 17.44 -19.87
N MET A 546 -28.09 18.40 -20.22
CA MET A 546 -26.64 18.30 -19.99
C MET A 546 -26.14 19.55 -19.29
N CYS A 547 -25.43 19.31 -18.23
CA CYS A 547 -24.59 20.32 -17.62
C CYS A 547 -23.31 20.48 -18.48
N THR A 548 -23.27 21.57 -19.28
CA THR A 548 -22.04 21.95 -19.99
C THR A 548 -21.09 22.72 -19.09
N ASP A 549 -20.89 22.26 -17.88
CA ASP A 549 -20.17 23.02 -16.89
C ASP A 549 -18.68 23.08 -17.18
N THR A 550 -18.18 24.28 -17.24
CA THR A 550 -16.78 24.54 -17.05
C THR A 550 -16.45 24.23 -15.59
N ALA A 551 -15.55 23.28 -15.35
CA ALA A 551 -15.11 22.97 -13.99
C ALA A 551 -14.61 24.24 -13.30
N HIS A 552 -15.05 24.47 -12.07
CA HIS A 552 -14.69 25.65 -11.29
C HIS A 552 -14.58 25.27 -9.82
N PHE A 553 -13.46 25.62 -9.20
CA PHE A 553 -13.14 25.24 -7.84
C PHE A 553 -12.81 26.45 -6.98
N GLN A 554 -12.86 26.26 -5.66
CA GLN A 554 -12.46 27.25 -4.67
C GLN A 554 -11.69 26.59 -3.55
N LEU A 555 -10.59 27.22 -3.12
CA LEU A 555 -9.90 26.84 -1.90
C LEU A 555 -10.69 27.39 -0.70
N MET A 556 -11.06 26.53 0.24
CA MET A 556 -11.97 26.89 1.34
C MET A 556 -11.30 27.42 2.59
N ALA A 557 -10.07 27.00 2.86
CA ALA A 557 -9.33 27.38 4.07
C ALA A 557 -7.82 27.42 3.81
N GLN A 558 -7.09 28.05 4.71
CA GLN A 558 -5.61 27.93 4.76
C GLN A 558 -5.23 26.46 4.89
N PRO A 559 -4.10 26.03 4.29
CA PRO A 559 -3.66 24.64 4.39
C PRO A 559 -3.43 24.24 5.83
N ARG A 560 -4.00 23.11 6.24
CA ARG A 560 -3.75 22.48 7.53
C ARG A 560 -2.54 21.59 7.42
N LEU A 561 -1.64 21.64 8.39
CA LEU A 561 -0.41 20.86 8.40
C LEU A 561 -0.46 19.79 9.49
N SER A 562 0.15 18.62 9.22
CA SER A 562 0.31 17.55 10.21
C SER A 562 1.39 17.87 11.26
N ALA A 563 2.34 18.73 10.93
CA ALA A 563 3.43 19.18 11.79
C ALA A 563 3.87 20.59 11.39
N LYS A 564 4.72 21.22 12.20
CA LYS A 564 5.34 22.49 11.90
C LYS A 564 6.17 22.40 10.61
N ALA A 565 5.96 23.32 9.68
CA ALA A 565 6.75 23.39 8.48
C ALA A 565 8.14 23.97 8.80
N GLU A 566 9.17 23.18 8.68
CA GLU A 566 10.57 23.56 8.92
C GLU A 566 11.43 23.24 7.70
N GLN A 567 12.56 23.92 7.58
CA GLN A 567 13.56 23.64 6.55
C GLN A 567 13.97 22.16 6.55
N GLY A 568 13.96 21.51 5.41
CA GLY A 568 14.31 20.09 5.27
C GLY A 568 13.28 19.11 5.79
N ALA A 569 12.13 19.56 6.31
CA ALA A 569 11.08 18.67 6.80
C ALA A 569 10.17 18.16 5.67
N LYS A 570 9.68 16.93 5.81
CA LYS A 570 8.55 16.42 5.02
C LYS A 570 7.28 16.60 5.85
N VAL A 571 6.40 17.47 5.40
CA VAL A 571 5.16 17.83 6.12
C VAL A 571 3.97 17.45 5.26
N ARG A 572 2.98 16.78 5.84
CA ARG A 572 1.71 16.55 5.16
C ARG A 572 0.84 17.78 5.29
N ALA A 573 0.50 18.39 4.17
CA ALA A 573 -0.45 19.48 4.07
C ALA A 573 -1.80 18.96 3.55
N PHE A 574 -2.88 19.54 4.03
CA PHE A 574 -4.25 19.21 3.67
C PHE A 574 -4.90 20.47 3.10
N PHE A 575 -5.41 20.36 1.89
CA PHE A 575 -6.07 21.44 1.17
C PHE A 575 -7.56 21.12 1.01
N THR A 576 -8.42 21.93 1.59
CA THR A 576 -9.88 21.80 1.43
C THR A 576 -10.30 22.56 0.20
N VAL A 577 -10.73 21.83 -0.83
CA VAL A 577 -11.15 22.38 -2.11
C VAL A 577 -12.62 22.08 -2.33
N LYS A 578 -13.40 23.10 -2.71
CA LYS A 578 -14.82 22.98 -3.07
C LYS A 578 -14.98 22.96 -4.58
N ASN A 579 -15.70 21.98 -5.09
CA ASN A 579 -16.22 22.02 -6.46
C ASN A 579 -17.45 22.93 -6.51
N LEU A 580 -17.37 24.02 -7.26
CA LEU A 580 -18.47 24.98 -7.38
C LEU A 580 -19.51 24.55 -8.42
N ASN A 581 -19.30 23.44 -9.10
CA ASN A 581 -20.18 22.87 -10.10
C ASN A 581 -20.80 21.56 -9.65
N GLY A 582 -21.90 21.16 -10.26
CA GLY A 582 -22.63 19.95 -9.92
C GLY A 582 -22.03 18.67 -10.50
N VAL A 583 -21.04 18.77 -11.39
CA VAL A 583 -20.41 17.60 -12.03
C VAL A 583 -19.19 17.16 -11.21
N PRO A 584 -19.13 15.90 -10.73
CA PRO A 584 -17.94 15.34 -10.09
C PRO A 584 -16.73 15.40 -11.03
N ARG A 585 -15.56 15.68 -10.48
CA ARG A 585 -14.33 15.79 -11.27
C ARG A 585 -13.17 15.06 -10.57
N ASP A 586 -12.47 14.26 -11.34
CA ASP A 586 -11.16 13.75 -10.92
C ASP A 586 -10.12 14.86 -11.11
N CYS A 587 -9.43 15.20 -10.03
CA CYS A 587 -8.49 16.32 -10.01
C CYS A 587 -7.12 15.90 -9.52
N TYR A 588 -6.09 16.22 -10.28
CA TYR A 588 -4.71 16.19 -9.82
C TYR A 588 -4.38 17.54 -9.17
N LEU A 589 -4.01 17.53 -7.90
CA LEU A 589 -3.59 18.73 -7.19
C LEU A 589 -2.09 18.93 -7.35
N ARG A 590 -1.69 20.13 -7.76
CA ARG A 590 -0.32 20.61 -7.78
C ARG A 590 -0.17 21.80 -6.84
N VAL A 591 0.85 21.79 -6.01
CA VAL A 591 1.15 22.85 -5.06
C VAL A 591 2.46 23.52 -5.43
N LEU A 592 2.42 24.83 -5.61
CA LEU A 592 3.57 25.69 -5.84
C LEU A 592 3.75 26.60 -4.62
N LEU A 593 4.96 26.64 -4.07
CA LEU A 593 5.34 27.68 -3.11
C LEU A 593 6.13 28.76 -3.84
N LEU A 594 5.71 29.99 -3.65
CA LEU A 594 6.31 31.17 -4.28
C LEU A 594 6.95 32.04 -3.20
N ASP A 595 8.16 32.51 -3.47
CA ASP A 595 8.86 33.50 -2.64
C ASP A 595 8.28 34.92 -2.85
N GLU A 596 8.84 35.90 -2.14
CA GLU A 596 8.44 37.31 -2.27
C GLU A 596 8.64 37.87 -3.70
N ARG A 597 9.51 37.26 -4.50
CA ARG A 597 9.76 37.61 -5.90
C ARG A 597 8.90 36.87 -6.89
N GLN A 598 7.90 36.11 -6.40
CA GLN A 598 7.06 35.23 -7.19
C GLN A 598 7.83 34.10 -7.91
N ALA A 599 9.03 33.76 -7.45
CA ALA A 599 9.77 32.60 -7.96
C ALA A 599 9.28 31.33 -7.28
N VAL A 600 9.11 30.28 -8.06
CA VAL A 600 8.71 28.96 -7.55
C VAL A 600 9.89 28.32 -6.81
N VAL A 601 9.74 28.11 -5.51
CA VAL A 601 10.75 27.50 -4.64
C VAL A 601 10.43 26.05 -4.29
N LEU A 602 9.18 25.63 -4.44
CA LEU A 602 8.73 24.26 -4.33
C LEU A 602 7.62 24.00 -5.33
N ASN A 603 7.68 22.84 -5.98
CA ASN A 603 6.69 22.37 -6.91
C ASN A 603 6.45 20.88 -6.62
N THR A 604 5.30 20.56 -6.11
CA THR A 604 4.91 19.19 -5.79
C THR A 604 3.50 18.90 -6.26
N ARG A 605 3.21 17.65 -6.60
CA ARG A 605 1.92 17.23 -7.13
C ARG A 605 1.51 15.89 -6.50
N VAL A 606 0.20 15.70 -6.31
CA VAL A 606 -0.35 14.38 -5.96
C VAL A 606 -0.20 13.43 -7.15
N GLU A 607 0.11 12.20 -6.88
CA GLU A 607 0.30 11.17 -7.90
C GLU A 607 -1.02 10.57 -8.38
N ARG A 608 -2.08 10.70 -7.59
CA ARG A 608 -3.42 10.19 -7.91
C ARG A 608 -4.43 11.32 -7.95
N PRO A 609 -5.38 11.27 -8.88
CA PRO A 609 -6.48 12.19 -8.84
C PRO A 609 -7.31 11.95 -7.58
N THR A 610 -7.85 13.03 -7.05
CA THR A 610 -8.91 13.02 -6.04
C THR A 610 -10.20 13.37 -6.73
N GLU A 611 -11.21 12.51 -6.62
CA GLU A 611 -12.55 12.83 -7.08
C GLU A 611 -13.16 13.86 -6.13
N ILE A 612 -13.58 15.00 -6.67
CA ILE A 612 -14.27 16.04 -5.93
C ILE A 612 -15.71 16.08 -6.44
N GLU A 613 -16.61 15.60 -5.59
CA GLU A 613 -18.04 15.55 -5.89
C GLU A 613 -18.60 16.93 -6.20
N GLY A 614 -19.69 16.99 -6.98
CA GLY A 614 -20.36 18.25 -7.34
C GLY A 614 -20.87 18.99 -6.11
N PHE A 615 -20.63 20.29 -6.03
CA PHE A 615 -20.94 21.18 -4.90
C PHE A 615 -20.38 20.77 -3.54
N SER A 616 -19.49 19.79 -3.50
CA SER A 616 -18.92 19.24 -2.28
C SER A 616 -17.50 19.73 -2.06
N GLU A 617 -17.05 19.60 -0.83
CA GLU A 617 -15.69 19.87 -0.41
C GLU A 617 -14.93 18.56 -0.27
N ALA A 618 -13.68 18.57 -0.71
CA ALA A 618 -12.76 17.46 -0.51
C ALA A 618 -11.49 17.96 0.18
N GLU A 619 -11.01 17.23 1.18
CA GLU A 619 -9.70 17.48 1.79
C GLU A 619 -8.66 16.62 1.05
N ILE A 620 -7.73 17.28 0.36
CA ILE A 620 -6.71 16.63 -0.46
C ILE A 620 -5.37 16.66 0.29
N PRO A 621 -4.87 15.50 0.74
CA PRO A 621 -3.57 15.40 1.38
C PRO A 621 -2.43 15.41 0.36
N ILE A 622 -1.37 16.18 0.64
CA ILE A 622 -0.14 16.19 -0.14
C ILE A 622 1.08 16.28 0.77
N VAL A 623 2.15 15.60 0.40
CA VAL A 623 3.43 15.70 1.12
C VAL A 623 4.27 16.81 0.52
N LEU A 624 4.58 17.82 1.34
CA LEU A 624 5.49 18.89 1.01
C LEU A 624 6.89 18.53 1.53
N ALA A 625 7.82 18.21 0.63
CA ALA A 625 9.22 18.02 0.97
C ALA A 625 9.93 19.38 0.91
N LEU A 626 10.02 20.07 2.04
CA LEU A 626 10.60 21.41 2.13
C LEU A 626 12.12 21.32 1.97
N PRO A 627 12.71 22.02 0.99
CA PRO A 627 14.16 21.98 0.81
C PRO A 627 14.91 22.53 2.03
N THR A 628 16.08 21.97 2.33
CA THR A 628 16.93 22.44 3.44
C THR A 628 17.47 23.85 3.22
N HIS A 629 17.62 24.27 1.97
CA HIS A 629 18.07 25.61 1.59
C HIS A 629 16.93 26.64 1.52
N LEU A 630 15.69 26.21 1.73
CA LEU A 630 14.54 27.12 1.74
C LEU A 630 14.70 28.11 2.91
N ALA A 631 14.68 29.41 2.66
CA ALA A 631 14.83 30.40 3.74
C ALA A 631 13.61 30.31 4.68
N PRO A 632 13.79 30.51 6.01
CA PRO A 632 12.63 30.66 6.91
C PRO A 632 11.84 31.90 6.51
N GLY A 633 10.51 31.80 6.52
CA GLY A 633 9.64 32.91 6.14
C GLY A 633 8.27 32.44 5.65
N ARG A 634 7.53 33.38 5.12
CA ARG A 634 6.17 33.21 4.62
C ARG A 634 6.17 33.06 3.11
N TYR A 635 5.62 31.95 2.63
CA TYR A 635 5.54 31.62 1.21
C TYR A 635 4.10 31.66 0.74
N LYS A 636 3.89 32.26 -0.44
CA LYS A 636 2.59 32.21 -1.07
C LYS A 636 2.34 30.81 -1.61
N VAL A 637 1.17 30.25 -1.29
CA VAL A 637 0.72 28.97 -1.84
C VAL A 637 -0.14 29.23 -3.06
N GLN A 638 0.27 28.66 -4.20
CA GLN A 638 -0.53 28.61 -5.40
C GLN A 638 -0.93 27.16 -5.68
N LEU A 639 -2.22 26.92 -5.85
CA LEU A 639 -2.76 25.63 -6.24
C LEU A 639 -3.06 25.60 -7.73
N GLU A 640 -2.79 24.47 -8.35
CA GLU A 640 -3.26 24.14 -9.69
C GLU A 640 -4.01 22.82 -9.62
N LEU A 641 -5.23 22.81 -10.16
CA LEU A 641 -6.00 21.59 -10.35
C LEU A 641 -6.01 21.27 -11.83
N THR A 642 -5.79 20.00 -12.18
CA THR A 642 -5.77 19.54 -13.56
C THR A 642 -6.59 18.27 -13.73
N ALA A 643 -7.16 18.08 -14.91
CA ALA A 643 -7.90 16.87 -15.27
C ALA A 643 -6.98 15.70 -15.56
N ASP A 644 -5.79 16.00 -16.01
CA ASP A 644 -4.79 15.02 -16.46
C ASP A 644 -3.52 15.05 -15.61
N GLU A 645 -2.79 13.97 -15.66
CA GLU A 645 -1.53 13.81 -14.94
C GLU A 645 -0.45 14.78 -15.47
N ASP A 646 -0.46 15.09 -16.75
CA ASP A 646 0.55 15.95 -17.39
C ASP A 646 0.32 17.45 -17.10
N GLY A 647 -0.84 17.82 -16.56
CA GLY A 647 -1.18 19.19 -16.22
C GLY A 647 -1.52 20.05 -17.43
N THR A 648 -1.97 19.43 -18.54
CA THR A 648 -2.31 20.11 -19.78
C THR A 648 -3.71 20.73 -19.71
N GLN A 649 -4.65 20.07 -19.05
CA GLN A 649 -6.01 20.56 -18.84
C GLN A 649 -6.16 21.11 -17.42
N ARG A 650 -6.07 22.44 -17.30
CA ARG A 650 -6.18 23.12 -16.00
C ARG A 650 -7.62 23.50 -15.71
N TYR A 651 -8.03 23.30 -14.48
CA TYR A 651 -9.30 23.79 -13.96
C TYR A 651 -9.12 25.16 -13.29
N PRO A 652 -10.03 26.13 -13.54
CA PRO A 652 -10.05 27.36 -12.77
C PRO A 652 -10.25 27.08 -11.29
N ILE A 653 -9.46 27.72 -10.46
CA ILE A 653 -9.59 27.70 -9.02
C ILE A 653 -9.63 29.13 -8.50
N ASN A 654 -10.64 29.45 -7.71
CA ASN A 654 -10.75 30.77 -7.07
C ASN A 654 -9.76 30.86 -5.91
N PRO A 655 -9.33 32.09 -5.55
CA PRO A 655 -8.64 32.31 -4.30
C PRO A 655 -9.42 31.75 -3.11
N ILE A 656 -8.72 31.65 -1.98
CA ILE A 656 -9.32 31.21 -0.73
C ILE A 656 -10.53 32.08 -0.34
N HIS A 657 -11.56 31.45 0.19
CA HIS A 657 -12.72 32.15 0.72
C HIS A 657 -12.30 33.10 1.85
N ASP A 658 -12.75 34.34 1.79
CA ASP A 658 -12.43 35.44 2.73
C ASP A 658 -10.94 35.83 2.80
N CYS A 659 -10.09 35.38 1.89
CA CYS A 659 -8.68 35.70 1.83
C CYS A 659 -8.17 35.67 0.40
N ASP A 660 -7.36 36.65 0.01
CA ASP A 660 -6.84 36.73 -1.37
C ASP A 660 -5.74 35.70 -1.66
N THR A 661 -5.12 35.12 -0.63
CA THR A 661 -3.97 34.24 -0.83
C THR A 661 -3.80 33.26 0.33
N ALA A 662 -3.52 32.01 0.02
CA ALA A 662 -3.05 31.02 0.98
C ALA A 662 -1.54 31.17 1.21
N TYR A 663 -1.10 30.96 2.44
CA TYR A 663 0.30 31.06 2.84
C TYR A 663 0.76 29.85 3.63
N LEU A 664 2.07 29.57 3.53
CA LEU A 664 2.78 28.59 4.34
C LEU A 664 3.90 29.29 5.09
N GLU A 665 3.90 29.23 6.41
CA GLU A 665 4.99 29.70 7.26
C GLU A 665 6.04 28.59 7.40
N VAL A 666 7.26 28.83 6.90
CA VAL A 666 8.37 27.91 7.05
C VAL A 666 9.30 28.40 8.14
N ALA A 667 9.45 27.63 9.19
CA ALA A 667 10.35 27.95 10.28
C ALA A 667 11.79 27.54 9.97
N LYS A 668 12.73 28.15 10.66
CA LYS A 668 14.12 27.66 10.67
C LYS A 668 14.14 26.25 11.25
N ALA A 669 14.88 25.34 10.62
CA ALA A 669 15.10 24.03 11.20
C ALA A 669 15.76 24.20 12.59
N GLU A 670 15.22 23.57 13.59
CA GLU A 670 15.94 23.40 14.84
C GLU A 670 17.18 22.55 14.58
N GLU A 671 18.28 22.86 15.25
CA GLU A 671 19.51 22.04 15.19
C GLU A 671 19.25 20.71 15.90
N ARG A 672 18.54 19.84 15.24
CA ARG A 672 18.32 18.46 15.67
C ARG A 672 19.14 17.54 14.77
N PRO A 673 19.78 16.52 15.35
CA PRO A 673 20.45 15.51 14.54
C PRO A 673 19.44 14.86 13.59
N LEU A 674 19.94 14.37 12.46
CA LEU A 674 19.10 13.71 11.44
C LEU A 674 18.39 12.48 11.99
N LEU A 675 19.10 11.73 12.86
CA LEU A 675 18.58 10.57 13.58
C LEU A 675 18.53 10.86 15.08
N ALA A 676 17.40 10.55 15.69
CA ALA A 676 17.25 10.53 17.14
C ALA A 676 17.89 9.28 17.77
N LYS A 677 18.05 8.22 16.97
CA LYS A 677 18.65 6.95 17.41
C LYS A 677 19.50 6.35 16.31
N ALA A 678 20.71 5.96 16.66
CA ALA A 678 21.60 5.12 15.87
C ALA A 678 22.28 4.15 16.85
N GLU A 679 21.56 3.12 17.29
CA GLU A 679 22.02 2.17 18.27
C GLU A 679 22.65 0.96 17.59
N VAL A 680 23.96 0.76 17.82
CA VAL A 680 24.67 -0.43 17.36
C VAL A 680 24.56 -1.52 18.41
N PHE A 681 24.32 -2.75 18.00
CA PHE A 681 24.17 -3.91 18.88
C PHE A 681 24.74 -5.19 18.24
N LEU A 682 25.02 -6.19 19.09
CA LEU A 682 25.30 -7.55 18.64
C LEU A 682 23.98 -8.32 18.60
N ALA A 683 23.80 -9.14 17.57
CA ALA A 683 22.64 -10.00 17.43
C ALA A 683 23.07 -11.47 17.32
N ASP A 684 22.31 -12.35 17.92
CA ASP A 684 22.51 -13.79 17.88
C ASP A 684 22.05 -14.43 16.55
N ASP A 685 22.00 -15.74 16.48
CA ASP A 685 21.55 -16.50 15.31
C ASP A 685 20.04 -16.41 15.03
N SER A 686 19.27 -15.90 15.97
CA SER A 686 17.84 -15.60 15.83
C SER A 686 17.57 -14.15 15.41
N ASN A 687 18.61 -13.33 15.23
CA ASN A 687 18.58 -11.88 15.06
C ASN A 687 18.12 -11.11 16.31
N ASP A 688 18.09 -11.76 17.45
CA ASP A 688 17.77 -11.09 18.70
C ASP A 688 18.98 -10.35 19.25
N LYS A 689 18.75 -9.18 19.82
CA LYS A 689 19.80 -8.37 20.46
C LYS A 689 20.40 -9.11 21.64
N VAL A 690 21.71 -9.21 21.65
CA VAL A 690 22.45 -9.78 22.78
C VAL A 690 22.62 -8.72 23.86
N GLU A 691 21.86 -8.87 24.95
CA GLU A 691 21.79 -7.87 26.04
C GLU A 691 23.09 -7.75 26.82
N GLU A 692 23.88 -8.84 26.92
CA GLU A 692 25.15 -8.85 27.59
C GLU A 692 26.23 -8.01 26.90
N GLY A 693 25.99 -7.63 25.62
CA GLY A 693 26.91 -6.83 24.83
C GLY A 693 28.19 -7.55 24.41
N TYR A 694 28.29 -8.88 24.55
CA TYR A 694 29.39 -9.67 24.04
C TYR A 694 28.93 -10.98 23.42
N ILE A 695 29.75 -11.52 22.53
CA ILE A 695 29.63 -12.87 21.93
C ILE A 695 30.86 -13.70 22.27
N ASP A 696 30.61 -14.90 22.74
CA ASP A 696 31.66 -15.94 22.96
C ASP A 696 31.63 -16.93 21.79
N LEU A 697 32.54 -16.80 20.86
CA LEU A 697 32.63 -17.62 19.64
C LEU A 697 32.96 -19.11 19.89
N ALA A 698 33.35 -19.44 21.11
CA ALA A 698 33.47 -20.82 21.50
C ALA A 698 32.11 -21.48 21.81
N LYS A 699 31.12 -20.68 22.18
CA LYS A 699 29.75 -21.11 22.50
C LYS A 699 28.76 -20.85 21.37
N GLN A 700 28.92 -19.73 20.72
CA GLN A 700 28.05 -19.28 19.64
C GLN A 700 28.85 -19.11 18.35
N SER A 701 28.55 -19.93 17.36
CA SER A 701 29.35 -20.01 16.12
C SER A 701 29.05 -18.90 15.11
N LEU A 702 27.86 -18.27 15.21
CA LEU A 702 27.36 -17.25 14.29
C LEU A 702 26.76 -16.09 15.07
N PHE A 703 26.99 -14.87 14.58
CA PHE A 703 26.36 -13.65 15.07
C PHE A 703 26.30 -12.57 13.99
N LYS A 704 25.62 -11.47 14.25
CA LYS A 704 25.59 -10.29 13.39
C LYS A 704 25.91 -9.03 14.20
N LEU A 705 26.39 -8.02 13.50
CA LEU A 705 26.41 -6.65 13.99
C LEU A 705 25.18 -5.94 13.43
N GLY A 706 24.35 -5.40 14.28
CA GLY A 706 23.13 -4.70 13.92
C GLY A 706 23.22 -3.20 14.23
N VAL A 707 22.39 -2.40 13.56
CA VAL A 707 22.13 -1.02 13.94
C VAL A 707 20.64 -0.73 13.88
N ALA A 708 20.08 -0.18 14.95
CA ALA A 708 18.69 0.29 15.00
C ALA A 708 18.68 1.82 14.81
N LEU A 709 17.97 2.27 13.78
CA LEU A 709 17.92 3.66 13.39
C LEU A 709 16.50 4.22 13.60
N ARG A 710 16.41 5.46 14.11
CA ARG A 710 15.16 6.22 14.19
C ARG A 710 15.43 7.67 13.84
N ALA A 711 14.63 8.28 12.97
CA ALA A 711 14.74 9.67 12.64
C ALA A 711 14.29 10.57 13.80
N SER A 712 14.80 11.79 13.85
CA SER A 712 14.32 12.80 14.78
C SER A 712 12.87 13.17 14.47
N GLU A 713 12.14 13.59 15.50
CA GLU A 713 10.73 13.97 15.38
C GLU A 713 10.50 14.99 14.26
N GLY A 714 9.54 14.71 13.40
CA GLY A 714 9.23 15.52 12.21
C GLY A 714 10.24 15.39 11.06
N ARG A 715 11.23 14.51 11.16
CA ARG A 715 12.20 14.22 10.09
C ARG A 715 12.05 12.81 9.53
N THR A 716 12.51 12.65 8.31
CA THR A 716 12.67 11.34 7.65
C THR A 716 14.05 11.32 7.02
N TYR A 717 14.80 10.28 7.29
CA TYR A 717 16.03 10.00 6.55
C TYR A 717 15.69 9.08 5.38
N GLU A 718 16.17 9.42 4.20
CA GLU A 718 16.04 8.58 2.99
C GLU A 718 17.39 8.57 2.29
N GLY A 719 17.98 7.43 2.16
CA GLY A 719 19.28 7.26 1.52
C GLY A 719 20.04 6.03 1.97
N PRO A 720 21.26 5.82 1.44
CA PRO A 720 22.09 4.68 1.77
C PRO A 720 22.59 4.76 3.22
N VAL A 721 22.60 3.63 3.90
CA VAL A 721 23.25 3.46 5.20
C VAL A 721 24.35 2.43 5.07
N ARG A 722 25.56 2.81 5.50
CA ARG A 722 26.73 1.95 5.48
C ARG A 722 27.38 1.91 6.85
N MET A 723 27.87 0.77 7.24
CA MET A 723 28.61 0.62 8.50
C MET A 723 30.09 0.33 8.23
N TRP A 724 30.94 0.99 8.98
CA TRP A 724 32.39 0.80 8.93
C TRP A 724 32.94 0.49 10.30
N SER A 725 33.97 -0.36 10.36
CA SER A 725 34.81 -0.53 11.54
C SER A 725 36.17 0.13 11.28
N GLU A 726 36.58 1.06 12.11
CA GLU A 726 37.88 1.73 12.06
C GLU A 726 38.78 1.17 13.18
N ASP A 727 39.88 0.53 12.82
CA ASP A 727 40.86 0.09 13.78
C ASP A 727 41.45 1.30 14.52
N MET A 728 41.36 1.30 15.83
CA MET A 728 41.76 2.43 16.65
C MET A 728 43.27 2.63 16.68
N ALA A 729 44.07 1.59 16.45
CA ALA A 729 45.54 1.63 16.42
C ALA A 729 46.06 2.03 15.01
N THR A 730 45.57 1.35 13.96
CA THR A 730 46.09 1.54 12.59
C THR A 730 45.32 2.63 11.80
N LYS A 731 44.10 2.98 12.21
CA LYS A 731 43.16 3.86 11.53
C LYS A 731 42.65 3.34 10.19
N GLU A 732 42.87 2.09 9.93
CA GLU A 732 42.34 1.40 8.78
C GLU A 732 40.84 1.19 8.94
N ARG A 733 40.07 1.46 7.88
CA ARG A 733 38.63 1.30 7.85
C ARG A 733 38.25 0.10 6.99
N THR A 734 37.46 -0.76 7.55
CA THR A 734 36.88 -1.91 6.85
C THR A 734 35.36 -1.78 6.86
N GLN A 735 34.72 -1.90 5.71
CA GLN A 735 33.27 -1.88 5.61
C GLN A 735 32.70 -3.16 6.22
N VAL A 736 31.70 -3.01 7.07
CA VAL A 736 30.94 -4.14 7.62
C VAL A 736 29.94 -4.56 6.53
N GLN A 737 30.17 -5.74 5.97
CA GLN A 737 29.36 -6.25 4.87
C GLN A 737 27.94 -6.58 5.30
N GLY A 738 26.95 -6.31 4.44
CA GLY A 738 25.53 -6.55 4.69
C GLY A 738 24.76 -5.33 5.20
N ILE A 739 25.45 -4.25 5.59
CA ILE A 739 24.84 -2.94 5.89
C ILE A 739 25.33 -1.98 4.81
N ASP A 740 24.69 -2.02 3.67
CA ASP A 740 24.91 -1.13 2.51
C ASP A 740 23.60 -1.03 1.71
N ASP A 741 22.54 -0.59 2.41
CA ASP A 741 21.20 -0.49 1.84
C ASP A 741 20.72 0.95 1.81
N GLU A 742 19.91 1.28 0.81
CA GLU A 742 19.09 2.49 0.83
C GLU A 742 17.90 2.27 1.76
N VAL A 743 17.73 3.11 2.75
CA VAL A 743 16.69 2.98 3.76
C VAL A 743 15.87 4.24 3.90
N ILE A 744 14.63 4.08 4.33
CA ILE A 744 13.77 5.16 4.79
C ILE A 744 13.59 4.99 6.29
N VAL A 745 14.06 5.95 7.07
CA VAL A 745 13.95 5.94 8.53
C VAL A 745 13.00 7.04 8.95
N SER A 746 11.90 6.68 9.59
CA SER A 746 10.92 7.62 10.15
C SER A 746 11.19 7.87 11.64
N SER A 747 10.47 8.86 12.22
CA SER A 747 10.50 9.11 13.66
C SER A 747 9.61 8.16 14.47
N SER A 748 8.80 7.34 13.80
CA SER A 748 7.74 6.56 14.44
C SER A 748 8.22 5.22 15.00
N TYR A 749 9.27 4.62 14.42
CA TYR A 749 9.76 3.29 14.80
C TYR A 749 11.25 3.12 14.52
N ASP A 750 11.87 2.11 15.15
CA ASP A 750 13.26 1.74 14.90
C ASP A 750 13.36 0.89 13.64
N VAL A 751 14.30 1.22 12.76
CA VAL A 751 14.63 0.43 11.58
C VAL A 751 15.92 -0.35 11.88
N PRO A 752 15.85 -1.67 12.08
CA PRO A 752 17.05 -2.50 12.29
C PRO A 752 17.69 -2.90 10.96
N LEU A 753 19.01 -2.73 10.86
CA LEU A 753 19.83 -3.24 9.78
C LEU A 753 20.85 -4.20 10.34
N PHE A 754 21.20 -5.24 9.58
CA PHE A 754 22.11 -6.29 10.04
C PHE A 754 23.23 -6.55 9.05
N SER A 755 24.46 -6.83 9.59
CA SER A 755 25.56 -7.34 8.80
C SER A 755 25.24 -8.73 8.24
N TYR A 756 26.04 -9.20 7.27
CA TYR A 756 26.09 -10.63 7.00
C TYR A 756 26.55 -11.41 8.23
N TRP A 757 26.32 -12.71 8.21
CA TRP A 757 26.73 -13.60 9.27
C TRP A 757 28.26 -13.53 9.50
N LEU A 758 28.63 -13.24 10.73
CA LEU A 758 29.99 -13.21 11.23
C LEU A 758 30.27 -14.51 12.00
N ARG A 759 31.45 -15.06 11.79
CA ARG A 759 31.92 -16.24 12.45
C ARG A 759 33.42 -16.17 12.67
N LYS A 760 33.99 -16.97 13.59
CA LYS A 760 35.41 -16.95 13.95
C LYS A 760 36.38 -16.94 12.75
N GLY A 761 36.06 -17.64 11.66
CA GLY A 761 36.90 -17.74 10.47
C GLY A 761 36.76 -16.61 9.44
N ASN A 762 35.81 -15.67 9.60
CA ASN A 762 35.59 -14.57 8.67
C ASN A 762 35.42 -13.17 9.34
N LEU A 763 35.87 -13.04 10.59
CA LEU A 763 35.82 -11.76 11.28
C LEU A 763 36.75 -10.76 10.60
N PRO A 764 36.29 -9.55 10.28
CA PRO A 764 37.14 -8.50 9.73
C PRO A 764 38.01 -7.80 10.79
N TRP A 765 37.97 -8.30 12.03
CA TRP A 765 38.65 -7.71 13.19
C TRP A 765 39.80 -8.60 13.68
N ALA A 766 40.98 -8.02 13.81
CA ALA A 766 42.17 -8.69 14.32
C ALA A 766 42.08 -8.93 15.85
N ASP A 767 42.70 -9.99 16.32
CA ASP A 767 42.73 -10.32 17.73
C ASP A 767 43.53 -9.28 18.54
N GLY A 768 43.06 -8.92 19.72
CA GLY A 768 43.61 -7.89 20.57
C GLY A 768 43.35 -6.44 20.15
N HIS A 769 42.68 -6.20 19.04
CA HIS A 769 42.40 -4.88 18.53
C HIS A 769 41.01 -4.35 18.95
N THR A 770 40.92 -3.03 19.04
CA THR A 770 39.69 -2.29 19.29
C THR A 770 39.30 -1.46 18.07
N TYR A 771 38.02 -1.53 17.68
CA TYR A 771 37.47 -0.88 16.49
C TYR A 771 36.41 0.12 16.89
N ARG A 772 36.45 1.32 16.31
CA ARG A 772 35.32 2.23 16.35
C ARG A 772 34.33 1.84 15.28
N ILE A 773 33.07 1.70 15.64
CA ILE A 773 31.99 1.45 14.70
C ILE A 773 31.41 2.78 14.25
N ILE A 774 31.34 2.98 12.94
CA ILE A 774 30.90 4.22 12.29
C ILE A 774 29.72 3.89 11.38
N VAL A 775 28.59 4.51 11.64
CA VAL A 775 27.41 4.39 10.77
C VAL A 775 27.37 5.63 9.89
N MET A 776 27.43 5.42 8.59
CA MET A 776 27.43 6.49 7.59
C MET A 776 26.13 6.47 6.83
N GLY A 777 25.60 7.64 6.56
CA GLY A 777 24.52 7.86 5.63
C GLY A 777 24.88 8.90 4.60
N GLN A 778 23.96 9.21 3.71
CA GLN A 778 24.11 10.26 2.72
C GLN A 778 23.01 11.30 2.88
N TRP A 779 23.37 12.56 3.03
CA TRP A 779 22.43 13.66 3.10
C TRP A 779 22.73 14.66 1.99
N GLU A 780 21.76 14.88 1.09
CA GLU A 780 21.93 15.74 -0.08
C GLU A 780 23.18 15.38 -0.93
N GLY A 781 23.48 14.10 -1.07
CA GLY A 781 24.65 13.64 -1.83
C GLY A 781 25.97 13.70 -1.07
N VAL A 782 25.98 14.08 0.20
CA VAL A 782 27.19 14.14 1.06
C VAL A 782 27.13 13.04 2.11
N ASP A 783 28.23 12.28 2.23
CA ASP A 783 28.36 11.28 3.27
C ASP A 783 28.44 11.93 4.65
N VAL A 784 27.55 11.52 5.57
CA VAL A 784 27.49 12.01 6.95
C VAL A 784 27.54 10.86 7.94
N GLU A 785 28.19 11.05 9.07
CA GLU A 785 28.14 10.08 10.17
C GLU A 785 26.76 10.22 10.84
N LEU A 786 26.04 9.09 10.91
CA LEU A 786 24.71 9.02 11.52
C LEU A 786 24.87 8.75 13.03
N GLY A 787 24.37 9.64 13.86
CA GLY A 787 24.45 9.55 15.32
C GLY A 787 24.58 10.92 15.96
N HIS A 788 24.61 10.95 17.28
CA HIS A 788 24.82 12.18 18.04
C HIS A 788 26.31 12.47 18.17
N ALA A 789 26.74 13.69 17.80
CA ALA A 789 28.14 14.11 17.94
C ALA A 789 28.63 14.11 19.40
N ASP A 790 27.72 14.27 20.37
CA ASP A 790 28.00 14.34 21.79
C ASP A 790 27.92 13.00 22.52
N GLU A 791 27.50 11.92 21.83
CA GLU A 791 27.41 10.59 22.43
C GLU A 791 28.72 9.80 22.29
N PRO A 792 29.08 8.97 23.27
CA PRO A 792 30.22 8.05 23.16
C PRO A 792 30.06 7.13 21.95
N SER A 793 31.14 7.01 21.16
CA SER A 793 31.14 6.12 19.99
C SER A 793 30.99 4.66 20.41
N TYR A 794 30.32 3.86 19.59
CA TYR A 794 30.34 2.42 19.74
C TYR A 794 31.74 1.88 19.37
N CYS A 795 32.27 1.05 20.26
CA CYS A 795 33.56 0.40 20.09
C CYS A 795 33.36 -1.10 20.19
N LEU A 796 34.05 -1.86 19.35
CA LEU A 796 34.08 -3.30 19.35
C LEU A 796 35.51 -3.78 19.65
N LYS A 797 35.68 -4.65 20.61
CA LYS A 797 36.97 -5.28 20.97
C LYS A 797 36.89 -6.76 20.70
N ARG A 798 37.94 -7.32 20.10
CA ARG A 798 38.12 -8.76 19.96
C ARG A 798 39.28 -9.20 20.85
N GLU A 799 39.06 -10.22 21.68
CA GLU A 799 40.03 -10.86 22.52
C GLU A 799 39.88 -12.40 22.45
N GLY A 800 40.65 -13.04 21.58
CA GLY A 800 40.48 -14.45 21.28
C GLY A 800 39.12 -14.79 20.68
N ASP A 801 38.32 -15.55 21.41
CA ASP A 801 36.97 -15.94 21.03
C ASP A 801 35.89 -14.96 21.55
N LEU A 802 36.28 -13.94 22.31
CA LEU A 802 35.36 -12.98 22.86
C LEU A 802 35.31 -11.74 21.96
N VAL A 803 34.10 -11.36 21.52
CA VAL A 803 33.79 -10.11 20.79
C VAL A 803 32.90 -9.27 21.67
N THR A 804 33.38 -8.13 22.12
CA THR A 804 32.65 -7.25 23.06
C THR A 804 32.32 -5.90 22.37
N LEU A 805 31.08 -5.49 22.45
CA LEU A 805 30.61 -4.18 22.02
C LEU A 805 30.37 -3.30 23.24
N PHE A 806 30.89 -2.08 23.23
CA PHE A 806 30.75 -1.15 24.34
C PHE A 806 30.71 0.30 23.83
N ARG A 807 30.28 1.24 24.66
CA ARG A 807 30.37 2.67 24.35
C ARG A 807 31.65 3.23 24.98
N GLY A 808 32.45 3.91 24.13
CA GLY A 808 33.66 4.62 24.54
C GLY A 808 33.55 6.12 24.32
N THR A 809 34.16 6.93 25.19
CA THR A 809 34.28 8.36 24.95
C THR A 809 35.42 8.66 23.96
N PRO A 810 35.22 9.55 22.97
CA PRO A 810 36.27 9.94 22.04
C PRO A 810 37.53 10.51 22.70
N THR A 811 37.43 10.96 23.95
CA THR A 811 38.51 11.56 24.75
C THR A 811 39.38 10.56 25.48
N GLN A 812 39.09 9.25 25.50
CA GLN A 812 39.95 8.21 26.10
C GLN A 812 40.97 7.61 25.14
N ILE A 813 41.11 8.18 23.97
CA ILE A 813 42.08 7.75 22.96
C ILE A 813 43.31 8.62 23.10
N GLU A 814 44.29 8.19 23.85
CA GLU A 814 45.61 8.81 23.81
C GLU A 814 46.15 8.76 22.38
N GLY A 815 46.34 9.96 21.77
CA GLY A 815 47.10 10.13 20.55
C GLY A 815 46.40 10.62 19.29
N VAL A 816 45.11 10.99 19.31
CA VAL A 816 44.46 11.55 18.12
C VAL A 816 43.98 12.98 18.37
N GLN A 817 44.79 13.96 17.89
CA GLN A 817 44.26 15.30 17.72
C GLN A 817 43.20 15.31 16.62
N ALA A 818 41.95 15.53 17.01
CA ALA A 818 40.84 15.71 16.08
C ALA A 818 41.05 16.99 15.26
N PHE A 819 40.80 16.88 13.94
CA PHE A 819 40.74 18.08 13.10
C PHE A 819 39.48 18.86 13.47
N GLY A 820 39.64 20.09 13.96
CA GLY A 820 38.56 21.03 14.21
C GLY A 820 38.45 22.02 13.07
N VAL A 821 37.26 22.17 12.49
CA VAL A 821 36.93 23.31 11.64
C VAL A 821 36.03 24.23 12.42
N ARG A 822 36.50 25.47 12.73
CA ARG A 822 35.70 26.49 13.40
C ARG A 822 35.64 27.75 12.57
N ARG A 823 34.55 28.46 12.68
CA ARG A 823 34.41 29.78 12.07
C ARG A 823 34.77 30.89 13.06
N GLU A 824 35.62 31.80 12.65
CA GLU A 824 35.97 33.03 13.40
C GLU A 824 35.66 34.22 12.51
N GLY A 825 34.47 34.78 12.60
CA GLY A 825 34.02 35.87 11.74
C GLY A 825 34.05 35.44 10.25
N CYS A 826 34.84 36.16 9.45
CA CYS A 826 35.05 35.89 8.02
C CYS A 826 36.22 34.91 7.74
N ARG A 827 36.60 34.07 8.70
CA ARG A 827 37.71 33.12 8.57
C ARG A 827 37.27 31.74 9.01
N LEU A 828 37.69 30.72 8.29
CA LEU A 828 37.59 29.32 8.73
C LEU A 828 38.98 28.91 9.22
N VAL A 829 39.06 28.51 10.45
CA VAL A 829 40.28 27.98 11.08
C VAL A 829 40.18 26.45 11.08
N VAL A 830 41.09 25.81 10.34
CA VAL A 830 41.17 24.34 10.28
C VAL A 830 42.40 23.93 11.12
N SER A 831 42.17 23.30 12.26
CA SER A 831 43.21 22.85 13.20
C SER A 831 43.60 21.39 12.98
N GLY A 832 44.88 21.05 13.20
CA GLY A 832 45.44 19.72 13.10
C GLY A 832 46.90 19.74 12.66
N SER A 833 47.68 18.72 12.90
CA SER A 833 49.12 18.66 12.58
C SER A 833 49.39 18.07 11.21
N GLY A 834 50.38 18.55 10.48
CA GLY A 834 50.96 18.00 9.24
C GLY A 834 50.62 18.75 7.98
N THR A 835 51.29 18.37 6.85
CA THR A 835 51.03 18.96 5.51
C THR A 835 49.64 18.62 5.02
N ARG A 836 48.91 19.64 4.60
CA ARG A 836 47.56 19.48 4.07
C ARG A 836 47.22 20.56 3.05
N THR A 837 46.29 20.19 2.16
CA THR A 837 45.67 21.14 1.23
C THR A 837 44.21 21.28 1.62
N VAL A 838 43.78 22.51 1.90
CA VAL A 838 42.38 22.85 2.19
C VAL A 838 41.78 23.45 0.93
N ARG A 839 40.74 22.86 0.40
CA ARG A 839 40.00 23.34 -0.78
C ARG A 839 38.59 23.73 -0.39
N LEU A 840 38.12 24.84 -0.88
CA LEU A 840 36.76 25.31 -0.70
C LEU A 840 36.07 25.40 -2.05
N TYR A 841 34.93 24.72 -2.19
CA TYR A 841 34.12 24.67 -3.40
C TYR A 841 32.80 25.40 -3.18
N ASN A 842 32.23 26.02 -4.21
CA ASN A 842 30.88 26.56 -4.18
C ASN A 842 29.84 25.46 -4.39
N ALA A 843 28.54 25.81 -4.32
CA ALA A 843 27.43 24.90 -4.51
C ALA A 843 27.39 24.19 -5.89
N ASN A 844 28.07 24.75 -6.88
CA ASN A 844 28.18 24.17 -8.24
C ASN A 844 29.42 23.28 -8.40
N GLY A 845 30.13 22.97 -7.31
CA GLY A 845 31.33 22.13 -7.34
C GLY A 845 32.59 22.84 -7.86
N GLN A 846 32.58 24.16 -8.09
CA GLN A 846 33.74 24.92 -8.56
C GLN A 846 34.62 25.25 -7.38
N LEU A 847 35.96 25.06 -7.55
CA LEU A 847 36.97 25.43 -6.57
C LEU A 847 37.07 26.96 -6.47
N VAL A 848 36.77 27.51 -5.28
CA VAL A 848 36.80 28.96 -5.04
C VAL A 848 37.98 29.41 -4.19
N ARG A 849 38.55 28.55 -3.35
CA ARG A 849 39.74 28.78 -2.55
C ARG A 849 40.54 27.49 -2.37
N GLN A 850 41.88 27.65 -2.35
CA GLN A 850 42.78 26.56 -2.00
C GLN A 850 43.91 27.13 -1.16
N ILE A 851 44.27 26.44 -0.08
CA ILE A 851 45.41 26.77 0.78
C ILE A 851 46.16 25.47 1.08
N SER A 852 47.45 25.47 0.92
CA SER A 852 48.33 24.42 1.39
C SER A 852 49.14 24.90 2.59
N THR A 853 49.22 24.13 3.64
CA THR A 853 49.92 24.48 4.88
C THR A 853 50.71 23.30 5.42
N HIS A 854 51.80 23.58 6.10
CA HIS A 854 52.63 22.61 6.80
C HIS A 854 52.50 22.75 8.34
N GLY A 855 51.73 23.73 8.82
CA GLY A 855 51.55 24.05 10.23
C GLY A 855 50.35 23.35 10.90
N GLU A 856 50.14 23.64 12.17
CA GLU A 856 49.05 23.10 13.00
C GLU A 856 47.68 23.68 12.64
N GLN A 857 47.63 24.82 11.98
CA GLN A 857 46.37 25.46 11.56
C GLN A 857 46.48 25.98 10.13
N ALA A 858 45.37 25.90 9.40
CA ALA A 858 45.14 26.56 8.14
C ALA A 858 43.98 27.54 8.29
N VAL A 859 44.16 28.79 7.79
CA VAL A 859 43.13 29.81 7.85
C VAL A 859 42.65 30.12 6.45
N VAL A 860 41.40 29.84 6.16
CA VAL A 860 40.73 30.12 4.88
C VAL A 860 39.88 31.40 5.04
N SER A 861 40.18 32.44 4.31
CA SER A 861 39.39 33.68 4.35
C SER A 861 38.12 33.54 3.48
N LEU A 862 36.96 33.83 4.05
CA LEU A 862 35.67 33.92 3.36
C LEU A 862 35.35 35.36 2.90
N ARG A 863 36.23 36.33 3.19
CA ARG A 863 36.01 37.72 2.85
C ARG A 863 35.90 37.91 1.33
N GLY A 864 34.88 38.63 0.90
CA GLY A 864 34.62 38.88 -0.52
C GLY A 864 33.99 37.71 -1.27
N MET A 865 33.61 36.64 -0.57
CA MET A 865 32.85 35.52 -1.17
C MET A 865 31.35 35.79 -1.12
N PRO A 866 30.59 35.37 -2.15
CA PRO A 866 29.16 35.49 -2.15
C PRO A 866 28.53 34.70 -0.98
N LYS A 867 27.39 35.16 -0.49
CA LYS A 867 26.57 34.42 0.48
C LYS A 867 26.14 33.07 -0.15
N GLY A 868 26.28 31.97 0.57
CA GLY A 868 25.89 30.66 0.07
C GLY A 868 26.53 29.52 0.82
N ALA A 869 26.22 28.29 0.34
CA ALA A 869 26.82 27.07 0.82
C ALA A 869 28.14 26.78 0.12
N TYR A 870 29.11 26.32 0.89
CA TYR A 870 30.43 25.93 0.40
C TYR A 870 30.81 24.57 0.98
N LEU A 871 31.58 23.79 0.21
CA LEU A 871 32.14 22.53 0.64
C LEU A 871 33.64 22.74 0.90
N LEU A 872 34.08 22.51 2.14
CA LEU A 872 35.50 22.55 2.50
C LEU A 872 36.03 21.12 2.48
N ARG A 873 37.02 20.85 1.64
CA ARG A 873 37.71 19.57 1.54
C ARG A 873 39.16 19.72 2.01
N LEU A 874 39.51 18.80 2.89
CA LEU A 874 40.86 18.68 3.41
C LEU A 874 41.53 17.47 2.79
N GLU A 875 42.71 17.66 2.16
CA GLU A 875 43.53 16.60 1.61
C GLU A 875 44.90 16.61 2.27
N GLY A 876 45.42 15.47 2.68
CA GLY A 876 46.67 15.28 3.37
C GLY A 876 46.81 13.88 3.95
N LYS A 877 47.61 13.74 5.03
CA LYS A 877 47.70 12.45 5.75
C LYS A 877 46.36 11.93 6.23
N ARG A 878 45.37 12.78 6.38
CA ARG A 878 43.96 12.47 6.63
C ARG A 878 43.10 13.39 5.77
N ASN A 879 42.06 12.84 5.18
CA ASN A 879 41.10 13.58 4.35
C ASN A 879 39.86 13.89 5.18
N GLY A 880 39.23 15.02 4.94
CA GLY A 880 37.96 15.42 5.58
C GLY A 880 37.17 16.36 4.68
N CYS A 881 35.86 16.42 4.93
CA CYS A 881 34.95 17.24 4.17
C CYS A 881 33.93 17.88 5.09
N TRP A 882 33.71 19.20 4.98
CA TRP A 882 32.76 19.97 5.80
C TRP A 882 31.95 20.91 4.94
N ARG A 883 30.68 21.01 5.24
CA ARG A 883 29.81 22.04 4.64
C ARG A 883 29.88 23.31 5.44
N ILE A 884 30.14 24.41 4.74
CA ILE A 884 30.25 25.74 5.32
C ILE A 884 29.10 26.59 4.80
N LEU A 885 28.30 27.13 5.67
CA LEU A 885 27.32 28.17 5.33
C LEU A 885 27.90 29.52 5.57
N TRP A 886 28.01 30.31 4.52
CA TRP A 886 28.54 31.69 4.57
C TRP A 886 27.39 32.68 4.37
N ASP A 887 27.18 33.53 5.36
CA ASP A 887 26.11 34.55 5.39
C ASP A 887 26.57 35.91 4.83
N GLY A 888 27.82 36.03 4.41
CA GLY A 888 28.38 37.26 3.82
C GLY A 888 28.92 38.27 4.84
N ARG A 889 28.91 37.94 6.19
CA ARG A 889 29.34 38.84 7.26
C ARG A 889 30.60 38.35 7.98
#